data_b992f6fa07ad2140c9e79dd6ab0c2336
#
_entry.id   b992f6fa07ad2140c9e79dd6ab0c2336
#
_cell.length_a   1.000
_cell.length_b   1.000
_cell.length_c   1.000
_cell.angle_alpha   90.00
_cell.angle_beta   90.00
_cell.angle_gamma   90.00
#
_symmetry.space_group_name_H-M   'P 1'
#
loop_
_entity.id
_entity.type
_entity.pdbx_description
1 polymer ?
#
loop_
_entity_poly.entity_id
_entity_poly.type
_entity_poly.pdbx_seq_one_letter_code
_entity_poly.pdbx_strand_id
1 'polypeptide(L)'
;MEQLFIKMGRHVKDLLLAMFEKVANGLVWRCDRLYNRLYDRVLYGLTTWRRGPLRNTVFVGVTGSAGKTTTKDLIAGILDRHMAGGSKNSGSLNWPRDMARVILGTRASAPFCVVEISGHAPGVMDLPLQLVQPTVGVVTSIGADHFTSYKSRDAIAQEKGKLISALRAEGIAILNADDPRVLAMQAHCLGRTVTYGLAPDALLRGDAVHSRWPQRMGLDVHWQGQSVHVQTQLCGAHWAPSVLAAVATGVALGVPLSVAAEALAGVEPYEGRMAPVWHDGIAFIRDDWKAPLSSIEPAFEFMRDACASRKIIVVGTISDYQGDSTRRYVEVGKMALDVADCVVFVGPRASACLRAKHDSSKELLAFASLRDASTHLKAYLKPGDLVLLKGSHKADHMQRLLIALTGTLQCWRADCGRVQSCETCELLHVPSGPALTKEMALPLKLHHAVESEASEISVSDAITHVVIGLGNPAKDLANTPHNVGYRALEVLAQRMSARWVADSLPALVARGEFQGLAICLIKPLAPMNEIGPVLLRLAHDFAFTTSQCVLVHDDLDLPLGVVRARLRGGDGGHLGVRSILQSFQDDKFRRVKMGVAPAQSVELTASYVLSPFGAEQQGVVASASEVAADRVLELLR
;
A
#
# COMPACT_ATOMS: atom_id res chain seq x y z
N MET A 1 22.97 57.35 1.94
CA MET A 1 21.49 57.25 2.08
C MET A 1 20.86 56.54 0.90
N GLU A 2 21.22 56.85 -0.34
CA GLU A 2 20.66 56.13 -1.53
C GLU A 2 20.94 54.65 -1.55
N GLN A 3 22.13 54.18 -1.18
CA GLN A 3 22.44 52.74 -1.10
C GLN A 3 21.65 52.03 0.00
N LEU A 4 21.25 52.71 1.06
CA LEU A 4 20.41 52.15 2.13
C LEU A 4 18.95 51.98 1.67
N PHE A 5 18.43 52.95 0.87
CA PHE A 5 17.10 52.89 0.28
C PHE A 5 16.96 51.77 -0.77
N ILE A 6 17.99 51.55 -1.59
CA ILE A 6 18.03 50.46 -2.59
C ILE A 6 18.08 49.10 -1.90
N LYS A 7 18.85 48.95 -0.80
CA LYS A 7 18.89 47.71 0.01
C LYS A 7 17.56 47.42 0.72
N MET A 8 16.91 48.46 1.27
CA MET A 8 15.57 48.32 1.88
C MET A 8 14.52 47.92 0.85
N GLY A 9 14.56 48.51 -0.35
CA GLY A 9 13.62 48.19 -1.43
C GLY A 9 13.73 46.76 -1.92
N ARG A 10 14.93 46.17 -2.01
CA ARG A 10 15.14 44.76 -2.32
C ARG A 10 14.60 43.85 -1.21
N HIS A 11 14.88 44.17 0.05
CA HIS A 11 14.38 43.38 1.19
C HIS A 11 12.86 43.34 1.29
N VAL A 12 12.20 44.46 1.01
CA VAL A 12 10.72 44.53 0.99
C VAL A 12 10.16 43.77 -0.20
N LYS A 13 10.80 43.83 -1.37
CA LYS A 13 10.40 43.10 -2.56
C LYS A 13 10.57 41.57 -2.35
N ASP A 14 11.66 41.13 -1.74
CA ASP A 14 11.89 39.71 -1.44
C ASP A 14 10.93 39.21 -0.37
N LEU A 15 10.60 40.04 0.62
CA LEU A 15 9.59 39.70 1.64
C LEU A 15 8.19 39.59 1.04
N LEU A 16 7.83 40.48 0.13
CA LEU A 16 6.54 40.45 -0.56
C LEU A 16 6.45 39.27 -1.52
N LEU A 17 7.51 38.94 -2.26
CA LEU A 17 7.58 37.74 -3.11
C LEU A 17 7.44 36.47 -2.29
N ALA A 18 8.16 36.32 -1.19
CA ALA A 18 8.06 35.18 -0.30
C ALA A 18 6.66 35.07 0.38
N MET A 19 6.02 36.20 0.70
CA MET A 19 4.63 36.20 1.16
C MET A 19 3.66 35.81 0.05
N PHE A 20 3.87 36.29 -1.20
CA PHE A 20 3.03 35.92 -2.35
C PHE A 20 3.16 34.44 -2.70
N GLU A 21 4.37 33.87 -2.69
CA GLU A 21 4.57 32.43 -2.89
C GLU A 21 3.93 31.58 -1.78
N LYS A 22 4.07 32.00 -0.51
CA LYS A 22 3.38 31.32 0.60
C LYS A 22 1.85 31.37 0.48
N VAL A 23 1.31 32.50 0.05
CA VAL A 23 -0.14 32.67 -0.17
C VAL A 23 -0.57 31.88 -1.39
N ALA A 24 0.19 31.91 -2.50
CA ALA A 24 -0.13 31.18 -3.72
C ALA A 24 -0.10 29.65 -3.50
N ASN A 25 0.95 29.10 -2.85
CA ASN A 25 1.01 27.67 -2.54
C ASN A 25 -0.07 27.24 -1.55
N GLY A 26 -0.40 28.05 -0.56
CA GLY A 26 -1.52 27.81 0.34
C GLY A 26 -2.90 27.91 -0.36
N LEU A 27 -3.04 28.78 -1.35
CA LEU A 27 -4.24 28.92 -2.16
C LEU A 27 -4.38 27.73 -3.11
N VAL A 28 -3.32 27.32 -3.81
CA VAL A 28 -3.30 26.18 -4.71
C VAL A 28 -3.73 24.91 -3.95
N TRP A 29 -3.20 24.66 -2.77
CA TRP A 29 -3.56 23.47 -1.97
C TRP A 29 -5.00 23.54 -1.41
N ARG A 30 -5.48 24.73 -1.04
CA ARG A 30 -6.89 24.93 -0.68
C ARG A 30 -7.81 24.81 -1.90
N CYS A 31 -7.37 25.30 -3.06
CA CYS A 31 -8.08 25.14 -4.32
C CYS A 31 -8.13 23.66 -4.73
N ASP A 32 -7.05 22.90 -4.60
CA ASP A 32 -7.03 21.46 -4.91
C ASP A 32 -7.93 20.66 -3.97
N ARG A 33 -7.92 20.94 -2.67
CA ARG A 33 -8.86 20.30 -1.74
C ARG A 33 -10.32 20.68 -2.02
N LEU A 34 -10.58 21.94 -2.31
CA LEU A 34 -11.92 22.42 -2.64
C LEU A 34 -12.37 21.83 -3.97
N TYR A 35 -11.49 21.84 -4.97
CA TYR A 35 -11.72 21.21 -6.27
C TYR A 35 -12.03 19.73 -6.14
N ASN A 36 -11.21 18.96 -5.40
CA ASN A 36 -11.43 17.54 -5.18
C ASN A 36 -12.77 17.28 -4.44
N ARG A 37 -13.10 18.07 -3.42
CA ARG A 37 -14.39 17.95 -2.70
C ARG A 37 -15.57 18.30 -3.60
N LEU A 38 -15.46 19.33 -4.43
CA LEU A 38 -16.50 19.72 -5.37
C LEU A 38 -16.64 18.68 -6.47
N TYR A 39 -15.52 18.21 -7.02
CA TYR A 39 -15.48 17.11 -7.99
C TYR A 39 -16.17 15.86 -7.44
N ASP A 40 -15.84 15.43 -6.20
CA ASP A 40 -16.47 14.28 -5.56
C ASP A 40 -17.98 14.50 -5.36
N ARG A 41 -18.40 15.68 -4.89
CA ARG A 41 -19.82 15.99 -4.75
C ARG A 41 -20.57 15.92 -6.06
N VAL A 42 -20.03 16.50 -7.13
CA VAL A 42 -20.62 16.44 -8.47
C VAL A 42 -20.64 15.01 -8.99
N LEU A 43 -19.50 14.31 -8.91
CA LEU A 43 -19.37 12.93 -9.38
C LEU A 43 -20.37 12.00 -8.67
N TYR A 44 -20.45 12.08 -7.34
CA TYR A 44 -21.35 11.23 -6.54
C TYR A 44 -22.82 11.63 -6.72
N GLY A 45 -23.12 12.92 -6.85
CA GLY A 45 -24.46 13.41 -7.18
C GLY A 45 -24.95 12.88 -8.54
N LEU A 46 -24.10 13.00 -9.57
CA LEU A 46 -24.39 12.44 -10.91
C LEU A 46 -24.54 10.92 -10.86
N THR A 47 -23.74 10.22 -10.06
CA THR A 47 -23.83 8.77 -9.89
C THR A 47 -25.17 8.36 -9.27
N THR A 48 -25.58 9.04 -8.21
CA THR A 48 -26.87 8.81 -7.56
C THR A 48 -28.04 9.07 -8.50
N TRP A 49 -27.97 10.15 -9.26
CA TRP A 49 -28.97 10.45 -10.31
C TRP A 49 -28.99 9.37 -11.40
N ARG A 50 -27.80 8.96 -11.90
CA ARG A 50 -27.66 7.91 -12.93
C ARG A 50 -28.17 6.54 -12.45
N ARG A 51 -28.07 6.26 -11.15
CA ARG A 51 -28.54 5.00 -10.55
C ARG A 51 -30.08 4.83 -10.71
N GLY A 52 -30.84 5.92 -10.75
CA GLY A 52 -32.29 5.89 -10.95
C GLY A 52 -32.75 5.24 -12.27
N PRO A 53 -32.23 5.66 -13.45
CA PRO A 53 -32.53 5.01 -14.73
C PRO A 53 -32.07 3.55 -14.85
N LEU A 54 -31.14 3.08 -14.02
CA LEU A 54 -30.61 1.71 -14.02
C LEU A 54 -31.44 0.74 -13.13
N ARG A 55 -32.75 0.95 -13.02
CA ARG A 55 -33.63 0.13 -12.15
C ARG A 55 -33.70 -1.34 -12.56
N ASN A 56 -33.59 -1.62 -13.86
CA ASN A 56 -33.64 -2.99 -14.41
C ASN A 56 -32.26 -3.66 -14.41
N THR A 57 -31.19 -2.94 -14.10
CA THR A 57 -29.83 -3.48 -13.99
C THR A 57 -29.65 -4.16 -12.64
N VAL A 58 -29.23 -5.42 -12.64
CA VAL A 58 -28.84 -6.15 -11.41
C VAL A 58 -27.49 -5.63 -10.92
N PHE A 59 -27.44 -5.03 -9.75
CA PHE A 59 -26.19 -4.57 -9.13
C PHE A 59 -25.69 -5.60 -8.13
N VAL A 60 -24.55 -6.22 -8.44
CA VAL A 60 -23.90 -7.21 -7.59
C VAL A 60 -22.74 -6.54 -6.86
N GLY A 61 -22.84 -6.40 -5.54
CA GLY A 61 -21.74 -5.96 -4.68
C GLY A 61 -20.94 -7.16 -4.17
N VAL A 62 -19.61 -7.15 -4.31
CA VAL A 62 -18.73 -8.22 -3.83
C VAL A 62 -17.76 -7.66 -2.80
N THR A 63 -17.78 -8.21 -1.58
CA THR A 63 -16.83 -7.86 -0.51
C THR A 63 -16.25 -9.09 0.18
N GLY A 64 -15.29 -8.89 1.07
CA GLY A 64 -14.63 -9.95 1.83
C GLY A 64 -13.16 -9.59 2.10
N SER A 65 -12.45 -10.41 2.86
CA SER A 65 -11.04 -10.24 3.14
C SER A 65 -10.17 -10.73 1.97
N ALA A 66 -10.51 -11.87 1.37
CA ALA A 66 -9.81 -12.47 0.23
C ALA A 66 -10.76 -12.79 -0.92
N GLY A 67 -10.24 -13.00 -2.12
CA GLY A 67 -10.99 -13.50 -3.26
C GLY A 67 -11.90 -12.50 -3.99
N LYS A 68 -12.10 -11.27 -3.51
CA LYS A 68 -13.04 -10.28 -4.06
C LYS A 68 -12.94 -10.07 -5.57
N THR A 69 -11.75 -9.74 -6.06
CA THR A 69 -11.52 -9.45 -7.48
C THR A 69 -11.78 -10.67 -8.35
N THR A 70 -11.26 -11.83 -7.96
CA THR A 70 -11.48 -13.09 -8.66
C THR A 70 -12.97 -13.45 -8.68
N THR A 71 -13.66 -13.41 -7.54
CA THR A 71 -15.11 -13.66 -7.46
C THR A 71 -15.91 -12.71 -8.35
N LYS A 72 -15.60 -11.41 -8.34
CA LYS A 72 -16.21 -10.40 -9.22
C LYS A 72 -16.04 -10.75 -10.70
N ASP A 73 -14.83 -11.14 -11.10
CA ASP A 73 -14.55 -11.47 -12.52
C ASP A 73 -15.23 -12.77 -12.96
N LEU A 74 -15.27 -13.78 -12.08
CA LEU A 74 -16.00 -15.03 -12.32
C LEU A 74 -17.53 -14.79 -12.43
N ILE A 75 -18.11 -13.99 -11.51
CA ILE A 75 -19.53 -13.61 -11.58
C ILE A 75 -19.83 -12.89 -12.90
N ALA A 76 -19.01 -11.92 -13.27
CA ALA A 76 -19.20 -11.19 -14.50
C ALA A 76 -19.11 -12.11 -15.73
N GLY A 77 -18.19 -13.07 -15.75
CA GLY A 77 -18.07 -14.07 -16.82
C GLY A 77 -19.31 -14.95 -16.95
N ILE A 78 -19.86 -15.44 -15.81
CA ILE A 78 -21.09 -16.22 -15.81
C ILE A 78 -22.28 -15.40 -16.33
N LEU A 79 -22.45 -14.19 -15.83
CA LEU A 79 -23.57 -13.32 -16.21
C LEU A 79 -23.46 -12.87 -17.65
N ASP A 80 -22.26 -12.55 -18.15
CA ASP A 80 -22.05 -12.11 -19.53
C ASP A 80 -22.33 -13.22 -20.54
N ARG A 81 -22.06 -14.48 -20.18
CA ARG A 81 -22.40 -15.66 -20.98
C ARG A 81 -23.91 -15.86 -21.12
N HIS A 82 -24.69 -15.53 -20.07
CA HIS A 82 -26.14 -15.72 -20.02
C HIS A 82 -26.92 -14.50 -20.53
N MET A 83 -26.45 -13.29 -20.19
CA MET A 83 -27.10 -12.02 -20.50
C MET A 83 -26.05 -10.96 -20.88
N ALA A 84 -25.57 -11.01 -22.12
CA ALA A 84 -24.46 -10.19 -22.59
C ALA A 84 -24.69 -8.68 -22.43
N GLY A 85 -23.60 -7.91 -22.26
CA GLY A 85 -23.60 -6.45 -22.26
C GLY A 85 -23.65 -5.82 -20.88
N GLY A 86 -23.29 -6.55 -19.84
CA GLY A 86 -23.11 -6.03 -18.49
C GLY A 86 -21.85 -5.17 -18.31
N SER A 87 -21.64 -4.70 -17.09
CA SER A 87 -20.46 -3.91 -16.70
C SER A 87 -19.85 -4.40 -15.40
N LYS A 88 -18.56 -4.12 -15.21
CA LYS A 88 -17.83 -4.37 -13.96
C LYS A 88 -16.73 -3.34 -13.76
N ASN A 89 -16.31 -3.11 -12.51
CA ASN A 89 -15.12 -2.29 -12.28
C ASN A 89 -13.84 -3.01 -12.71
N SER A 90 -12.92 -2.26 -13.30
CA SER A 90 -11.67 -2.80 -13.81
C SER A 90 -10.76 -3.23 -12.66
N GLY A 91 -10.16 -4.40 -12.80
CA GLY A 91 -9.19 -4.94 -11.83
C GLY A 91 -9.67 -4.86 -10.39
N SER A 92 -8.79 -4.44 -9.50
CA SER A 92 -9.10 -4.18 -8.07
C SER A 92 -9.31 -2.68 -7.77
N LEU A 93 -9.76 -1.89 -8.73
CA LEU A 93 -10.14 -0.48 -8.54
C LEU A 93 -11.47 -0.42 -7.76
N ASN A 94 -11.39 -0.28 -6.44
CA ASN A 94 -12.51 -0.42 -5.52
C ASN A 94 -12.72 0.79 -4.60
N TRP A 95 -12.25 1.98 -5.04
CA TRP A 95 -12.51 3.26 -4.38
C TRP A 95 -13.85 3.86 -4.83
N PRO A 96 -14.49 4.74 -4.02
CA PRO A 96 -15.77 5.35 -4.38
C PRO A 96 -15.78 6.03 -5.75
N ARG A 97 -14.68 6.71 -6.15
CA ARG A 97 -14.55 7.33 -7.49
C ARG A 97 -14.56 6.32 -8.62
N ASP A 98 -13.97 5.14 -8.41
CA ASP A 98 -13.94 4.09 -9.43
C ASP A 98 -15.31 3.46 -9.60
N MET A 99 -16.01 3.20 -8.50
CA MET A 99 -17.41 2.73 -8.54
C MET A 99 -18.33 3.73 -9.22
N ALA A 100 -18.18 5.03 -8.91
CA ALA A 100 -18.93 6.09 -9.55
C ALA A 100 -18.72 6.09 -11.08
N ARG A 101 -17.46 5.98 -11.55
CA ARG A 101 -17.14 5.90 -12.99
C ARG A 101 -17.79 4.69 -13.67
N VAL A 102 -17.75 3.52 -13.02
CA VAL A 102 -18.40 2.32 -13.56
C VAL A 102 -19.92 2.51 -13.68
N ILE A 103 -20.57 3.03 -12.65
CA ILE A 103 -22.03 3.26 -12.66
C ILE A 103 -22.39 4.29 -13.73
N LEU A 104 -21.65 5.38 -13.86
CA LEU A 104 -21.87 6.41 -14.89
C LEU A 104 -21.66 5.85 -16.31
N GLY A 105 -20.65 4.98 -16.50
CA GLY A 105 -20.38 4.30 -17.77
C GLY A 105 -21.31 3.14 -18.10
N THR A 106 -22.12 2.69 -17.14
CA THR A 106 -23.07 1.59 -17.35
C THR A 106 -24.20 2.03 -18.29
N ARG A 107 -24.44 1.28 -19.37
CA ARG A 107 -25.51 1.55 -20.33
C ARG A 107 -26.88 1.36 -19.66
N ALA A 108 -27.88 2.12 -20.09
CA ALA A 108 -29.25 2.00 -19.55
C ALA A 108 -29.87 0.60 -19.83
N SER A 109 -29.43 -0.06 -20.88
CA SER A 109 -29.84 -1.43 -21.27
C SER A 109 -28.96 -2.51 -20.63
N ALA A 110 -27.95 -2.18 -19.82
CA ALA A 110 -27.06 -3.17 -19.22
C ALA A 110 -27.85 -4.08 -18.25
N PRO A 111 -27.82 -5.41 -18.44
CA PRO A 111 -28.58 -6.32 -17.58
C PRO A 111 -27.97 -6.43 -16.18
N PHE A 112 -26.66 -6.24 -16.03
CA PHE A 112 -25.98 -6.31 -14.74
C PHE A 112 -24.80 -5.33 -14.63
N CYS A 113 -24.42 -5.05 -13.37
CA CYS A 113 -23.20 -4.34 -13.01
C CYS A 113 -22.59 -5.02 -11.78
N VAL A 114 -21.38 -5.60 -11.91
CA VAL A 114 -20.67 -6.27 -10.81
C VAL A 114 -19.60 -5.36 -10.26
N VAL A 115 -19.64 -5.06 -8.96
CA VAL A 115 -18.75 -4.07 -8.32
C VAL A 115 -18.05 -4.68 -7.11
N GLU A 116 -16.72 -4.63 -7.09
CA GLU A 116 -15.94 -4.94 -5.90
C GLU A 116 -16.00 -3.76 -4.92
N ILE A 117 -16.44 -4.03 -3.68
CA ILE A 117 -16.56 -3.02 -2.60
C ILE A 117 -15.51 -3.32 -1.53
N SER A 118 -14.60 -2.37 -1.30
CA SER A 118 -13.56 -2.49 -0.29
C SER A 118 -14.02 -1.95 1.06
N GLY A 119 -13.71 -2.70 2.13
CA GLY A 119 -13.85 -2.26 3.52
C GLY A 119 -12.49 -2.34 4.20
N HIS A 120 -11.66 -1.30 4.09
CA HIS A 120 -10.29 -1.27 4.63
C HIS A 120 -10.18 -0.55 5.99
N ALA A 121 -11.23 0.13 6.42
CA ALA A 121 -11.36 0.77 7.73
C ALA A 121 -12.84 0.91 8.10
N PRO A 122 -13.18 1.12 9.39
CA PRO A 122 -14.55 1.36 9.82
C PRO A 122 -15.20 2.57 9.11
N GLY A 123 -16.44 2.41 8.67
CA GLY A 123 -17.24 3.47 8.03
C GLY A 123 -16.95 3.70 6.54
N VAL A 124 -15.93 3.07 5.96
CA VAL A 124 -15.56 3.32 4.55
C VAL A 124 -16.52 2.67 3.55
N MET A 125 -17.34 1.69 3.95
CA MET A 125 -18.32 1.06 3.08
C MET A 125 -19.61 1.86 2.90
N ASP A 126 -19.89 2.83 3.76
CA ASP A 126 -21.17 3.56 3.77
C ASP A 126 -21.40 4.31 2.45
N LEU A 127 -20.43 5.09 1.98
CA LEU A 127 -20.54 5.81 0.70
C LEU A 127 -20.61 4.87 -0.52
N PRO A 128 -19.73 3.87 -0.68
CA PRO A 128 -19.88 2.84 -1.72
C PRO A 128 -21.26 2.22 -1.78
N LEU A 129 -21.82 1.82 -0.64
CA LEU A 129 -23.16 1.19 -0.59
C LEU A 129 -24.26 2.15 -1.02
N GLN A 130 -24.19 3.43 -0.65
CA GLN A 130 -25.11 4.47 -1.11
C GLN A 130 -25.05 4.69 -2.62
N LEU A 131 -23.86 4.64 -3.23
CA LEU A 131 -23.68 4.82 -4.67
C LEU A 131 -24.14 3.59 -5.46
N VAL A 132 -23.73 2.39 -5.03
CA VAL A 132 -24.00 1.13 -5.75
C VAL A 132 -25.45 0.68 -5.58
N GLN A 133 -26.03 0.82 -4.37
CA GLN A 133 -27.35 0.30 -4.02
C GLN A 133 -27.52 -1.15 -4.51
N PRO A 134 -26.76 -2.10 -3.97
CA PRO A 134 -26.72 -3.47 -4.50
C PRO A 134 -28.06 -4.17 -4.35
N THR A 135 -28.41 -4.99 -5.35
CA THR A 135 -29.55 -5.92 -5.30
C THR A 135 -29.10 -7.33 -4.95
N VAL A 136 -27.80 -7.62 -5.16
CA VAL A 136 -27.14 -8.86 -4.72
C VAL A 136 -25.89 -8.50 -3.94
N GLY A 137 -25.73 -9.08 -2.76
CA GLY A 137 -24.56 -8.91 -1.90
C GLY A 137 -23.80 -10.22 -1.74
N VAL A 138 -22.53 -10.24 -2.12
CA VAL A 138 -21.66 -11.42 -2.03
C VAL A 138 -20.57 -11.17 -1.01
N VAL A 139 -20.45 -12.01 0.02
CA VAL A 139 -19.38 -11.95 1.01
C VAL A 139 -18.53 -13.21 0.92
N THR A 140 -17.23 -13.04 0.63
CA THR A 140 -16.32 -14.17 0.37
C THR A 140 -15.78 -14.79 1.67
N SER A 141 -15.13 -13.99 2.51
CA SER A 141 -14.51 -14.48 3.75
C SER A 141 -14.20 -13.33 4.72
N ILE A 142 -14.00 -13.66 6.00
CA ILE A 142 -13.55 -12.74 7.05
C ILE A 142 -12.18 -13.22 7.58
N GLY A 143 -11.12 -12.64 7.07
CA GLY A 143 -9.74 -12.89 7.49
C GLY A 143 -9.16 -11.79 8.37
N ALA A 144 -7.84 -11.75 8.44
CA ALA A 144 -7.07 -10.70 9.15
C ALA A 144 -6.64 -9.54 8.24
N ASP A 145 -7.30 -9.35 7.08
CA ASP A 145 -7.05 -8.26 6.15
C ASP A 145 -7.31 -6.90 6.82
N HIS A 146 -6.37 -5.96 6.66
CA HIS A 146 -6.42 -4.63 7.30
C HIS A 146 -6.57 -4.67 8.85
N PHE A 147 -6.02 -5.70 9.50
CA PHE A 147 -6.15 -5.90 10.96
C PHE A 147 -5.70 -4.68 11.77
N THR A 148 -4.69 -3.95 11.30
CA THR A 148 -4.21 -2.71 11.96
C THR A 148 -5.29 -1.64 12.08
N SER A 149 -6.21 -1.57 11.11
CA SER A 149 -7.32 -0.60 11.11
C SER A 149 -8.51 -1.05 11.97
N TYR A 150 -8.78 -2.37 12.03
CA TYR A 150 -9.97 -2.92 12.69
C TYR A 150 -9.72 -3.49 14.09
N LYS A 151 -8.49 -3.90 14.40
CA LYS A 151 -8.07 -4.53 15.67
C LYS A 151 -8.73 -5.88 15.99
N SER A 152 -9.82 -6.28 15.32
CA SER A 152 -10.48 -7.59 15.50
C SER A 152 -11.15 -8.09 14.20
N ARG A 153 -11.29 -9.42 14.07
CA ARG A 153 -12.05 -10.05 12.97
C ARG A 153 -13.54 -9.72 13.04
N ASP A 154 -14.09 -9.53 14.23
CA ASP A 154 -15.50 -9.22 14.40
C ASP A 154 -15.82 -7.80 13.93
N ALA A 155 -14.91 -6.83 14.14
CA ALA A 155 -15.05 -5.49 13.56
C ALA A 155 -14.96 -5.52 12.01
N ILE A 156 -14.11 -6.39 11.44
CA ILE A 156 -14.06 -6.61 9.99
C ILE A 156 -15.39 -7.21 9.49
N ALA A 157 -15.93 -8.20 10.21
CA ALA A 157 -17.22 -8.81 9.89
C ALA A 157 -18.36 -7.80 9.95
N GLN A 158 -18.40 -6.95 10.98
CA GLN A 158 -19.40 -5.90 11.13
C GLN A 158 -19.36 -4.90 9.96
N GLU A 159 -18.17 -4.41 9.56
CA GLU A 159 -18.06 -3.47 8.44
C GLU A 159 -18.49 -4.13 7.12
N LYS A 160 -18.00 -5.35 6.83
CA LYS A 160 -18.36 -6.06 5.59
C LYS A 160 -19.82 -6.52 5.57
N GLY A 161 -20.40 -6.82 6.74
CA GLY A 161 -21.81 -7.16 6.91
C GLY A 161 -22.76 -6.03 6.53
N LYS A 162 -22.32 -4.78 6.50
CA LYS A 162 -23.10 -3.64 5.99
C LYS A 162 -23.60 -3.86 4.56
N LEU A 163 -22.86 -4.62 3.73
CA LEU A 163 -23.31 -4.99 2.39
C LEU A 163 -24.62 -5.76 2.45
N ILE A 164 -24.73 -6.69 3.38
CA ILE A 164 -25.94 -7.53 3.53
C ILE A 164 -27.08 -6.72 4.15
N SER A 165 -26.78 -5.92 5.17
CA SER A 165 -27.79 -5.04 5.80
C SER A 165 -28.31 -3.94 4.86
N ALA A 166 -27.57 -3.59 3.81
CA ALA A 166 -28.00 -2.62 2.79
C ALA A 166 -28.92 -3.22 1.72
N LEU A 167 -29.10 -4.54 1.69
CA LEU A 167 -30.02 -5.21 0.76
C LEU A 167 -31.47 -4.94 1.17
N ARG A 168 -32.31 -4.69 0.17
CA ARG A 168 -33.77 -4.58 0.36
C ARG A 168 -34.42 -5.96 0.50
N ALA A 169 -35.71 -6.00 0.78
CA ALA A 169 -36.46 -7.24 0.95
C ALA A 169 -36.41 -8.15 -0.29
N GLU A 170 -36.28 -7.58 -1.48
CA GLU A 170 -36.15 -8.32 -2.75
C GLU A 170 -34.70 -8.70 -3.06
N GLY A 171 -33.73 -8.28 -2.22
CA GLY A 171 -32.32 -8.52 -2.41
C GLY A 171 -31.88 -9.96 -2.13
N ILE A 172 -30.74 -10.32 -2.63
CA ILE A 172 -30.16 -11.67 -2.48
C ILE A 172 -28.80 -11.57 -1.79
N ALA A 173 -28.64 -12.25 -0.65
CA ALA A 173 -27.37 -12.44 0.02
C ALA A 173 -26.72 -13.77 -0.42
N ILE A 174 -25.47 -13.73 -0.85
CA ILE A 174 -24.66 -14.90 -1.22
C ILE A 174 -23.56 -15.03 -0.17
N LEU A 175 -23.65 -16.02 0.70
CA LEU A 175 -22.85 -16.13 1.91
C LEU A 175 -22.04 -17.43 1.95
N ASN A 176 -20.78 -17.34 2.32
CA ASN A 176 -19.91 -18.48 2.51
C ASN A 176 -20.26 -19.25 3.80
N ALA A 177 -20.74 -20.49 3.65
CA ALA A 177 -21.10 -21.37 4.77
C ALA A 177 -19.86 -21.90 5.53
N ASP A 178 -18.70 -21.96 4.87
CA ASP A 178 -17.44 -22.42 5.48
C ASP A 178 -16.84 -21.38 6.44
N ASP A 179 -17.35 -20.13 6.42
CA ASP A 179 -16.92 -19.05 7.32
C ASP A 179 -18.07 -18.68 8.28
N PRO A 180 -17.98 -19.06 9.58
CA PRO A 180 -19.06 -18.80 10.54
C PRO A 180 -19.42 -17.31 10.69
N ARG A 181 -18.44 -16.40 10.50
CA ARG A 181 -18.68 -14.94 10.57
C ARG A 181 -19.43 -14.44 9.37
N VAL A 182 -19.20 -15.02 8.20
CA VAL A 182 -19.97 -14.70 6.99
C VAL A 182 -21.36 -15.27 7.09
N LEU A 183 -21.49 -16.53 7.52
CA LEU A 183 -22.81 -17.19 7.68
C LEU A 183 -23.70 -16.45 8.69
N ALA A 184 -23.12 -15.95 9.79
CA ALA A 184 -23.86 -15.17 10.80
C ALA A 184 -24.50 -13.88 10.22
N MET A 185 -24.00 -13.34 9.10
CA MET A 185 -24.58 -12.16 8.45
C MET A 185 -25.99 -12.44 7.88
N GLN A 186 -26.38 -13.71 7.74
CA GLN A 186 -27.73 -14.09 7.34
C GLN A 186 -28.80 -13.44 8.22
N ALA A 187 -28.55 -13.29 9.51
CA ALA A 187 -29.46 -12.66 10.47
C ALA A 187 -29.81 -11.19 10.14
N HIS A 188 -28.98 -10.53 9.32
CA HIS A 188 -29.16 -9.13 8.91
C HIS A 188 -29.71 -8.98 7.48
N CYS A 189 -29.99 -10.09 6.78
CA CYS A 189 -30.56 -10.07 5.45
C CYS A 189 -32.08 -9.97 5.51
N LEU A 190 -32.64 -8.92 4.92
CA LEU A 190 -34.09 -8.76 4.79
C LEU A 190 -34.68 -9.60 3.65
N GLY A 191 -33.85 -9.98 2.70
CA GLY A 191 -34.23 -10.71 1.50
C GLY A 191 -33.90 -12.21 1.56
N ARG A 192 -33.66 -12.81 0.40
CA ARG A 192 -33.28 -14.22 0.27
C ARG A 192 -31.78 -14.45 0.51
N THR A 193 -31.46 -15.51 1.23
CA THR A 193 -30.07 -15.96 1.39
C THR A 193 -29.82 -17.23 0.59
N VAL A 194 -28.69 -17.28 -0.12
CA VAL A 194 -28.13 -18.49 -0.73
C VAL A 194 -26.75 -18.71 -0.13
N THR A 195 -26.58 -19.82 0.57
CA THR A 195 -25.28 -20.21 1.12
C THR A 195 -24.51 -21.04 0.11
N TYR A 196 -23.17 -20.89 0.11
CA TYR A 196 -22.27 -21.69 -0.70
C TYR A 196 -21.07 -22.13 0.14
N GLY A 197 -20.46 -23.26 -0.20
CA GLY A 197 -19.27 -23.76 0.51
C GLY A 197 -18.97 -25.21 0.19
N LEU A 198 -17.95 -25.74 0.87
CA LEU A 198 -17.62 -27.16 0.89
C LEU A 198 -18.36 -27.89 2.03
N ALA A 199 -18.86 -27.14 2.99
CA ALA A 199 -19.65 -27.68 4.11
C ALA A 199 -20.91 -28.41 3.62
N PRO A 200 -21.30 -29.53 4.24
CA PRO A 200 -22.43 -30.36 3.81
C PRO A 200 -23.78 -29.64 3.84
N ASP A 201 -23.93 -28.62 4.67
CA ASP A 201 -25.15 -27.82 4.88
C ASP A 201 -25.23 -26.59 3.98
N ALA A 202 -24.23 -26.35 3.13
CA ALA A 202 -24.31 -25.30 2.12
C ALA A 202 -25.40 -25.63 1.07
N LEU A 203 -26.21 -24.63 0.73
CA LEU A 203 -27.25 -24.79 -0.30
C LEU A 203 -26.64 -25.09 -1.67
N LEU A 204 -25.59 -24.39 -2.05
CA LEU A 204 -24.74 -24.71 -3.19
C LEU A 204 -23.45 -25.29 -2.66
N ARG A 205 -23.30 -26.58 -2.82
CA ARG A 205 -22.16 -27.31 -2.27
C ARG A 205 -21.13 -27.66 -3.34
N GLY A 206 -19.85 -27.51 -3.03
CA GLY A 206 -18.75 -28.04 -3.82
C GLY A 206 -18.11 -29.24 -3.17
N ASP A 207 -17.59 -30.16 -3.98
CA ASP A 207 -16.67 -31.22 -3.51
C ASP A 207 -15.70 -31.62 -4.63
N ALA A 208 -14.90 -32.68 -4.42
CA ALA A 208 -13.90 -33.18 -5.38
C ALA A 208 -12.95 -32.08 -5.92
N VAL A 209 -12.62 -31.10 -5.11
CA VAL A 209 -11.72 -30.00 -5.51
C VAL A 209 -10.35 -30.54 -5.85
N HIS A 210 -9.87 -30.26 -7.05
CA HIS A 210 -8.52 -30.64 -7.49
C HIS A 210 -7.84 -29.47 -8.22
N SER A 211 -6.53 -29.34 -8.04
CA SER A 211 -5.72 -28.34 -8.73
C SER A 211 -4.25 -28.76 -8.69
N ARG A 212 -3.84 -29.56 -9.65
CA ARG A 212 -2.46 -30.06 -9.74
C ARG A 212 -1.83 -29.60 -11.04
N TRP A 213 -0.92 -28.64 -10.97
CA TRP A 213 -0.20 -28.15 -12.15
C TRP A 213 0.38 -29.29 -13.00
N PRO A 214 0.25 -29.30 -14.35
CA PRO A 214 -0.28 -28.22 -15.20
C PRO A 214 -1.81 -28.15 -15.30
N GLN A 215 -2.55 -29.07 -14.68
CA GLN A 215 -4.00 -29.04 -14.64
C GLN A 215 -4.49 -27.84 -13.85
N ARG A 216 -5.53 -27.20 -14.36
CA ARG A 216 -6.22 -26.11 -13.71
C ARG A 216 -7.20 -26.64 -12.66
N MET A 217 -7.63 -25.74 -11.79
CA MET A 217 -8.56 -26.08 -10.72
C MET A 217 -9.93 -26.47 -11.30
N GLY A 218 -10.43 -27.63 -10.84
CA GLY A 218 -11.77 -28.12 -11.09
C GLY A 218 -12.42 -28.62 -9.81
N LEU A 219 -13.74 -28.71 -9.81
CA LEU A 219 -14.55 -29.23 -8.70
C LEU A 219 -15.92 -29.67 -9.19
N ASP A 220 -16.58 -30.51 -8.41
CA ASP A 220 -17.99 -30.85 -8.63
C ASP A 220 -18.88 -29.91 -7.81
N VAL A 221 -19.95 -29.42 -8.42
CA VAL A 221 -20.90 -28.46 -7.82
C VAL A 221 -22.30 -29.05 -7.81
N HIS A 222 -22.95 -29.00 -6.65
CA HIS A 222 -24.28 -29.54 -6.39
C HIS A 222 -25.23 -28.41 -6.04
N TRP A 223 -26.38 -28.37 -6.75
CA TRP A 223 -27.44 -27.40 -6.54
C TRP A 223 -28.83 -28.02 -6.83
N GLN A 224 -29.73 -28.04 -5.85
CA GLN A 224 -31.13 -28.51 -6.00
C GLN A 224 -31.24 -29.87 -6.71
N GLY A 225 -30.41 -30.83 -6.32
CA GLY A 225 -30.42 -32.19 -6.89
C GLY A 225 -29.70 -32.33 -8.24
N GLN A 226 -29.18 -31.23 -8.81
CA GLN A 226 -28.32 -31.26 -9.98
C GLN A 226 -26.87 -31.29 -9.57
N SER A 227 -26.03 -31.93 -10.38
CA SER A 227 -24.57 -31.94 -10.21
C SER A 227 -23.88 -31.63 -11.53
N VAL A 228 -22.86 -30.82 -11.51
CA VAL A 228 -22.06 -30.50 -12.69
C VAL A 228 -20.58 -30.41 -12.32
N HIS A 229 -19.71 -30.88 -13.20
CA HIS A 229 -18.28 -30.64 -13.10
C HIS A 229 -17.95 -29.24 -13.62
N VAL A 230 -17.23 -28.46 -12.82
CA VAL A 230 -16.77 -27.10 -13.15
C VAL A 230 -15.26 -27.16 -13.37
N GLN A 231 -14.82 -26.90 -14.60
CA GLN A 231 -13.42 -26.70 -14.94
C GLN A 231 -13.12 -25.21 -15.09
N THR A 232 -11.99 -24.73 -14.54
CA THR A 232 -11.61 -23.32 -14.59
C THR A 232 -10.22 -23.13 -15.21
N GLN A 233 -9.79 -21.87 -15.40
CA GLN A 233 -8.41 -21.51 -15.74
C GLN A 233 -7.57 -21.16 -14.50
N LEU A 234 -8.14 -21.24 -13.30
CA LEU A 234 -7.48 -20.87 -12.06
C LEU A 234 -6.43 -21.89 -11.63
N CYS A 235 -5.40 -21.45 -10.94
CA CYS A 235 -4.36 -22.26 -10.33
C CYS A 235 -4.48 -22.20 -8.80
N GLY A 236 -4.69 -23.36 -8.17
CA GLY A 236 -4.78 -23.50 -6.70
C GLY A 236 -6.20 -23.79 -6.19
N ALA A 237 -6.33 -24.83 -5.36
CA ALA A 237 -7.59 -25.26 -4.77
C ALA A 237 -8.25 -24.19 -3.87
N HIS A 238 -7.46 -23.27 -3.35
CA HIS A 238 -7.93 -22.15 -2.52
C HIS A 238 -8.88 -21.17 -3.25
N TRP A 239 -9.02 -21.29 -4.57
CA TRP A 239 -10.01 -20.52 -5.34
C TRP A 239 -11.42 -21.16 -5.35
N ALA A 240 -11.58 -22.37 -4.83
CA ALA A 240 -12.89 -23.04 -4.79
C ALA A 240 -14.00 -22.18 -4.16
N PRO A 241 -13.79 -21.47 -3.03
CA PRO A 241 -14.82 -20.57 -2.49
C PRO A 241 -15.21 -19.44 -3.44
N SER A 242 -14.25 -18.90 -4.23
CA SER A 242 -14.54 -17.85 -5.22
C SER A 242 -15.38 -18.37 -6.39
N VAL A 243 -15.11 -19.60 -6.83
CA VAL A 243 -15.87 -20.27 -7.87
C VAL A 243 -17.29 -20.58 -7.39
N LEU A 244 -17.41 -21.16 -6.18
CA LEU A 244 -18.72 -21.46 -5.58
C LEU A 244 -19.56 -20.19 -5.38
N ALA A 245 -18.95 -19.09 -4.91
CA ALA A 245 -19.63 -17.79 -4.79
C ALA A 245 -20.15 -17.29 -6.14
N ALA A 246 -19.37 -17.47 -7.21
CA ALA A 246 -19.75 -17.02 -8.54
C ALA A 246 -20.89 -17.88 -9.10
N VAL A 247 -20.80 -19.20 -8.98
CA VAL A 247 -21.88 -20.11 -9.40
C VAL A 247 -23.15 -19.86 -8.61
N ALA A 248 -23.05 -19.71 -7.26
CA ALA A 248 -24.19 -19.39 -6.39
C ALA A 248 -24.87 -18.08 -6.80
N THR A 249 -24.08 -17.06 -7.18
CA THR A 249 -24.62 -15.79 -7.70
C THR A 249 -25.35 -16.01 -9.01
N GLY A 250 -24.77 -16.77 -9.96
CA GLY A 250 -25.36 -17.09 -11.24
C GLY A 250 -26.70 -17.81 -11.11
N VAL A 251 -26.72 -18.93 -10.37
CA VAL A 251 -27.97 -19.72 -10.19
C VAL A 251 -29.03 -18.98 -9.38
N ALA A 252 -28.62 -18.13 -8.44
CA ALA A 252 -29.54 -17.25 -7.70
C ALA A 252 -30.21 -16.20 -8.60
N LEU A 253 -29.59 -15.84 -9.71
CA LEU A 253 -30.10 -14.93 -10.75
C LEU A 253 -30.77 -15.66 -11.93
N GLY A 254 -30.95 -16.98 -11.83
CA GLY A 254 -31.66 -17.78 -12.83
C GLY A 254 -30.75 -18.33 -13.95
N VAL A 255 -29.42 -18.21 -13.85
CA VAL A 255 -28.50 -18.85 -14.79
C VAL A 255 -28.54 -20.37 -14.58
N PRO A 256 -28.78 -21.20 -15.62
CA PRO A 256 -28.68 -22.65 -15.47
C PRO A 256 -27.29 -23.09 -14.98
N LEU A 257 -27.25 -24.11 -14.11
CA LEU A 257 -26.01 -24.58 -13.51
C LEU A 257 -24.97 -25.00 -14.56
N SER A 258 -25.40 -25.66 -15.64
CA SER A 258 -24.50 -26.03 -16.77
C SER A 258 -23.93 -24.83 -17.48
N VAL A 259 -24.73 -23.78 -17.72
CA VAL A 259 -24.26 -22.52 -18.35
C VAL A 259 -23.23 -21.80 -17.46
N ALA A 260 -23.47 -21.79 -16.14
CA ALA A 260 -22.51 -21.23 -15.18
C ALA A 260 -21.17 -22.00 -15.19
N ALA A 261 -21.21 -23.33 -15.26
CA ALA A 261 -20.04 -24.18 -15.37
C ALA A 261 -19.24 -23.93 -16.65
N GLU A 262 -19.92 -23.92 -17.80
CA GLU A 262 -19.30 -23.65 -19.11
C GLU A 262 -18.64 -22.26 -19.17
N ALA A 263 -19.30 -21.24 -18.62
CA ALA A 263 -18.78 -19.88 -18.62
C ALA A 263 -17.42 -19.78 -17.90
N LEU A 264 -17.26 -20.51 -16.80
CA LEU A 264 -16.03 -20.46 -15.98
C LEU A 264 -14.80 -21.06 -16.66
N ALA A 265 -14.99 -21.98 -17.61
CA ALA A 265 -13.89 -22.54 -18.39
C ALA A 265 -13.14 -21.51 -19.25
N GLY A 266 -13.79 -20.39 -19.59
CA GLY A 266 -13.22 -19.31 -20.40
C GLY A 266 -12.79 -18.08 -19.62
N VAL A 267 -12.93 -18.06 -18.28
CA VAL A 267 -12.53 -16.88 -17.47
C VAL A 267 -11.08 -17.02 -17.05
N GLU A 268 -10.23 -16.17 -17.63
CA GLU A 268 -8.81 -16.11 -17.28
C GLU A 268 -8.60 -15.53 -15.87
N PRO A 269 -7.58 -16.02 -15.12
CA PRO A 269 -7.22 -15.45 -13.84
C PRO A 269 -6.75 -14.00 -13.99
N TYR A 270 -7.09 -13.15 -13.01
CA TYR A 270 -6.61 -11.78 -13.00
C TYR A 270 -5.08 -11.75 -12.89
N GLU A 271 -4.45 -10.86 -13.64
CA GLU A 271 -3.00 -10.70 -13.67
C GLU A 271 -2.42 -10.52 -12.24
N GLY A 272 -1.37 -11.29 -11.92
CA GLY A 272 -0.72 -11.28 -10.61
C GLY A 272 -1.52 -11.95 -9.49
N ARG A 273 -2.52 -12.80 -9.82
CA ARG A 273 -3.28 -13.63 -8.86
C ARG A 273 -3.28 -15.09 -9.29
N MET A 274 -2.20 -15.78 -9.00
CA MET A 274 -1.94 -17.16 -9.45
C MET A 274 -2.09 -17.32 -10.98
N ALA A 275 -1.79 -16.25 -11.73
CA ALA A 275 -1.92 -16.24 -13.18
C ALA A 275 -0.69 -16.89 -13.83
N PRO A 276 -0.86 -17.92 -14.64
CA PRO A 276 0.27 -18.58 -15.31
C PRO A 276 0.70 -17.82 -16.57
N VAL A 277 2.01 -17.73 -16.75
CA VAL A 277 2.66 -17.15 -17.93
C VAL A 277 3.78 -18.11 -18.37
N TRP A 278 3.91 -18.34 -19.68
CA TRP A 278 4.95 -19.19 -20.23
C TRP A 278 6.02 -18.37 -20.95
N HIS A 279 7.28 -18.74 -20.72
CA HIS A 279 8.41 -18.18 -21.44
C HIS A 279 9.51 -19.23 -21.63
N ASP A 280 9.90 -19.50 -22.87
CA ASP A 280 10.99 -20.43 -23.24
C ASP A 280 10.90 -21.79 -22.51
N GLY A 281 9.71 -22.38 -22.44
CA GLY A 281 9.48 -23.67 -21.79
C GLY A 281 9.49 -23.62 -20.25
N ILE A 282 9.56 -22.44 -19.64
CA ILE A 282 9.46 -22.17 -18.20
C ILE A 282 8.04 -21.70 -17.90
N ALA A 283 7.43 -22.28 -16.89
CA ALA A 283 6.12 -21.85 -16.39
C ALA A 283 6.28 -20.92 -15.20
N PHE A 284 5.72 -19.72 -15.31
CA PHE A 284 5.65 -18.75 -14.21
C PHE A 284 4.23 -18.67 -13.69
N ILE A 285 4.06 -18.84 -12.39
CA ILE A 285 2.79 -18.56 -11.69
C ILE A 285 2.94 -17.20 -11.03
N ARG A 286 2.27 -16.20 -11.60
CA ARG A 286 2.28 -14.84 -11.08
C ARG A 286 1.27 -14.70 -9.95
N ASP A 287 1.74 -14.48 -8.75
CA ASP A 287 0.95 -14.14 -7.55
C ASP A 287 1.58 -12.91 -6.87
N ASP A 288 1.92 -11.92 -7.70
CA ASP A 288 2.69 -10.75 -7.35
C ASP A 288 1.85 -9.46 -7.21
N TRP A 289 0.51 -9.57 -7.12
CA TRP A 289 -0.37 -8.42 -6.88
C TRP A 289 -0.34 -7.97 -5.42
N LYS A 290 -0.48 -8.91 -4.48
CA LYS A 290 -0.35 -8.72 -3.02
C LYS A 290 0.18 -9.99 -2.38
N ALA A 291 0.97 -9.83 -1.30
CA ALA A 291 1.47 -10.96 -0.52
C ALA A 291 1.14 -10.81 0.98
N PRO A 292 -0.16 -10.74 1.37
CA PRO A 292 -0.50 -10.87 2.78
C PRO A 292 -0.07 -12.24 3.28
N LEU A 293 0.40 -12.32 4.54
CA LEU A 293 0.93 -13.55 5.11
C LEU A 293 -0.06 -14.72 4.98
N SER A 294 -1.36 -14.46 5.11
CA SER A 294 -2.43 -15.46 4.97
C SER A 294 -2.56 -16.06 3.56
N SER A 295 -1.96 -15.43 2.54
CA SER A 295 -1.97 -15.93 1.15
C SER A 295 -0.71 -16.70 0.75
N ILE A 296 0.26 -16.82 1.67
CA ILE A 296 1.53 -17.51 1.39
C ILE A 296 1.31 -19.02 1.36
N GLU A 297 0.71 -19.57 2.41
CA GLU A 297 0.50 -21.01 2.56
C GLU A 297 -0.31 -21.61 1.41
N PRO A 298 -1.48 -21.07 1.00
CA PRO A 298 -2.22 -21.61 -0.15
C PRO A 298 -1.44 -21.61 -1.47
N ALA A 299 -0.58 -20.61 -1.70
CA ALA A 299 0.26 -20.57 -2.89
C ALA A 299 1.38 -21.64 -2.82
N PHE A 300 1.90 -21.92 -1.62
CA PHE A 300 2.91 -22.95 -1.42
C PHE A 300 2.30 -24.37 -1.47
N GLU A 301 1.07 -24.56 -0.99
CA GLU A 301 0.33 -25.82 -1.18
C GLU A 301 0.16 -26.15 -2.67
N PHE A 302 -0.26 -25.16 -3.48
CA PHE A 302 -0.32 -25.35 -4.93
C PHE A 302 1.05 -25.78 -5.51
N MET A 303 2.15 -25.14 -5.09
CA MET A 303 3.50 -25.52 -5.53
C MET A 303 3.89 -26.90 -5.04
N ARG A 304 3.50 -27.32 -3.83
CA ARG A 304 3.76 -28.66 -3.29
C ARG A 304 3.17 -29.74 -4.18
N ASP A 305 1.90 -29.56 -4.59
CA ASP A 305 1.15 -30.54 -5.36
C ASP A 305 1.47 -30.50 -6.87
N ALA A 306 2.14 -29.45 -7.33
CA ALA A 306 2.47 -29.26 -8.74
C ALA A 306 3.41 -30.35 -9.27
N CYS A 307 3.18 -30.81 -10.52
CA CYS A 307 4.10 -31.63 -11.29
C CYS A 307 5.02 -30.74 -12.13
N ALA A 308 6.29 -30.67 -11.77
CA ALA A 308 7.32 -29.94 -12.51
C ALA A 308 8.69 -30.58 -12.26
N SER A 309 9.63 -30.41 -13.19
CA SER A 309 11.00 -30.93 -13.06
C SER A 309 11.75 -30.30 -11.91
N ARG A 310 11.62 -28.97 -11.76
CA ARG A 310 12.12 -28.18 -10.62
C ARG A 310 11.09 -27.12 -10.24
N LYS A 311 11.07 -26.81 -8.97
CA LYS A 311 10.17 -25.82 -8.38
C LYS A 311 10.99 -24.68 -7.79
N ILE A 312 10.76 -23.48 -8.24
CA ILE A 312 11.43 -22.27 -7.77
C ILE A 312 10.39 -21.31 -7.16
N ILE A 313 10.68 -20.78 -5.99
CA ILE A 313 9.81 -19.79 -5.34
C ILE A 313 10.58 -18.48 -5.19
N VAL A 314 10.06 -17.39 -5.75
CA VAL A 314 10.57 -16.03 -5.59
C VAL A 314 9.63 -15.25 -4.70
N VAL A 315 10.10 -14.79 -3.54
CA VAL A 315 9.31 -14.06 -2.53
C VAL A 315 9.80 -12.62 -2.42
N GLY A 316 8.90 -11.67 -2.59
CA GLY A 316 9.15 -10.25 -2.34
C GLY A 316 8.68 -9.80 -0.96
N THR A 317 8.04 -8.63 -0.93
CA THR A 317 7.54 -8.02 0.30
C THR A 317 6.30 -8.72 0.81
N ILE A 318 6.38 -9.28 2.02
CA ILE A 318 5.26 -9.86 2.75
C ILE A 318 4.53 -8.76 3.52
N SER A 319 3.19 -8.74 3.46
CA SER A 319 2.35 -7.75 4.12
C SER A 319 1.33 -8.36 5.10
N ASP A 320 0.59 -7.50 5.80
CA ASP A 320 -0.56 -7.86 6.66
C ASP A 320 -0.24 -8.96 7.69
N TYR A 321 0.87 -8.81 8.42
CA TYR A 321 1.26 -9.69 9.53
C TYR A 321 1.48 -8.90 10.82
N GLN A 322 1.40 -9.61 11.95
CA GLN A 322 1.72 -9.08 13.28
C GLN A 322 3.07 -9.59 13.77
N GLY A 323 3.70 -8.82 14.67
CA GLY A 323 4.93 -9.20 15.35
C GLY A 323 6.20 -8.90 14.55
N ASP A 324 7.27 -9.58 14.90
CA ASP A 324 8.60 -9.35 14.35
C ASP A 324 8.72 -9.79 12.89
N SER A 325 9.16 -8.88 12.04
CA SER A 325 9.28 -9.15 10.59
C SER A 325 10.37 -10.18 10.28
N THR A 326 11.48 -10.17 11.00
CA THR A 326 12.57 -11.14 10.78
C THR A 326 12.07 -12.54 11.02
N ARG A 327 11.34 -12.75 12.11
CA ARG A 327 10.74 -14.05 12.43
C ARG A 327 9.79 -14.52 11.31
N ARG A 328 8.96 -13.62 10.76
CA ARG A 328 8.03 -13.95 9.66
C ARG A 328 8.75 -14.34 8.38
N TYR A 329 9.82 -13.62 8.01
CA TYR A 329 10.62 -14.00 6.84
C TYR A 329 11.33 -15.34 7.02
N VAL A 330 11.78 -15.67 8.24
CA VAL A 330 12.35 -16.98 8.56
C VAL A 330 11.30 -18.10 8.47
N GLU A 331 10.10 -17.88 9.02
CA GLU A 331 8.99 -18.84 8.94
C GLU A 331 8.60 -19.11 7.47
N VAL A 332 8.42 -18.07 6.67
CA VAL A 332 8.11 -18.21 5.24
C VAL A 332 9.26 -18.87 4.47
N GLY A 333 10.52 -18.57 4.82
CA GLY A 333 11.69 -19.22 4.25
C GLY A 333 11.71 -20.73 4.49
N LYS A 334 11.37 -21.17 5.71
CA LYS A 334 11.24 -22.61 6.04
C LYS A 334 10.13 -23.27 5.23
N MET A 335 8.93 -22.67 5.22
CA MET A 335 7.79 -23.19 4.45
C MET A 335 8.12 -23.29 2.95
N ALA A 336 8.84 -22.31 2.38
CA ALA A 336 9.23 -22.33 0.98
C ALA A 336 10.26 -23.43 0.68
N LEU A 337 11.25 -23.64 1.56
CA LEU A 337 12.25 -24.70 1.44
C LEU A 337 11.63 -26.10 1.51
N ASP A 338 10.54 -26.29 2.26
CA ASP A 338 9.84 -27.59 2.31
C ASP A 338 9.22 -27.95 0.94
N VAL A 339 8.98 -26.97 0.09
CA VAL A 339 8.20 -27.10 -1.15
C VAL A 339 9.04 -26.98 -2.42
N ALA A 340 10.02 -26.06 -2.45
CA ALA A 340 10.79 -25.73 -3.64
C ALA A 340 12.24 -26.26 -3.58
N ASP A 341 12.85 -26.44 -4.76
CA ASP A 341 14.26 -26.80 -4.93
C ASP A 341 15.17 -25.57 -4.74
N CYS A 342 14.69 -24.39 -5.14
CA CYS A 342 15.37 -23.12 -4.94
C CYS A 342 14.38 -22.04 -4.46
N VAL A 343 14.78 -21.29 -3.46
CA VAL A 343 14.01 -20.19 -2.87
C VAL A 343 14.81 -18.90 -2.96
N VAL A 344 14.23 -17.88 -3.53
CA VAL A 344 14.83 -16.56 -3.73
C VAL A 344 14.00 -15.49 -3.03
N PHE A 345 14.58 -14.80 -2.07
CA PHE A 345 13.94 -13.62 -1.46
C PHE A 345 14.49 -12.34 -2.07
N VAL A 346 13.62 -11.38 -2.33
CA VAL A 346 13.98 -10.09 -2.95
C VAL A 346 13.47 -8.91 -2.13
N GLY A 347 14.29 -7.90 -1.97
CA GLY A 347 13.94 -6.64 -1.33
C GLY A 347 14.70 -6.37 -0.03
N PRO A 348 14.37 -5.25 0.66
CA PRO A 348 15.17 -4.75 1.80
C PRO A 348 15.27 -5.71 2.99
N ARG A 349 14.31 -6.64 3.11
CA ARG A 349 14.26 -7.63 4.22
C ARG A 349 14.63 -9.04 3.79
N ALA A 350 15.04 -9.21 2.56
CA ALA A 350 15.34 -10.53 1.99
C ALA A 350 16.35 -11.32 2.82
N SER A 351 17.43 -10.68 3.31
CA SER A 351 18.49 -11.34 4.08
C SER A 351 18.01 -12.02 5.37
N ALA A 352 16.87 -11.60 5.92
CA ALA A 352 16.31 -12.24 7.12
C ALA A 352 15.99 -13.71 6.91
N CYS A 353 15.56 -14.11 5.70
CA CYS A 353 15.23 -15.51 5.38
C CYS A 353 16.41 -16.47 5.50
N LEU A 354 17.65 -15.98 5.32
CA LEU A 354 18.85 -16.85 5.35
C LEU A 354 19.04 -17.59 6.68
N ARG A 355 18.41 -17.08 7.75
CA ARG A 355 18.35 -17.77 9.05
C ARG A 355 17.47 -19.01 9.04
N ALA A 356 16.66 -19.22 7.99
CA ALA A 356 15.83 -20.41 7.84
C ALA A 356 16.63 -21.65 7.38
N LYS A 357 17.82 -21.46 6.80
CA LYS A 357 18.63 -22.54 6.25
C LYS A 357 19.25 -23.35 7.38
N HIS A 358 18.79 -24.59 7.54
CA HIS A 358 19.42 -25.65 8.33
C HIS A 358 19.65 -26.80 7.38
N ASP A 359 20.82 -27.39 7.34
CA ASP A 359 21.26 -28.68 6.69
C ASP A 359 20.51 -29.12 5.40
N SER A 360 19.85 -28.20 4.73
CA SER A 360 19.10 -28.46 3.50
C SER A 360 20.06 -28.46 2.31
N SER A 361 19.97 -29.48 1.46
CA SER A 361 20.62 -29.52 0.14
C SER A 361 20.00 -28.51 -0.84
N LYS A 362 18.90 -27.87 -0.47
CA LYS A 362 18.16 -26.91 -1.28
C LYS A 362 18.76 -25.52 -1.20
N GLU A 363 18.59 -24.74 -2.25
CA GLU A 363 19.14 -23.39 -2.33
C GLU A 363 18.22 -22.37 -1.68
N LEU A 364 18.79 -21.49 -0.85
CA LEU A 364 18.13 -20.33 -0.28
C LEU A 364 18.97 -19.09 -0.53
N LEU A 365 18.45 -18.16 -1.30
CA LEU A 365 19.14 -16.97 -1.77
C LEU A 365 18.38 -15.71 -1.36
N ALA A 366 19.11 -14.62 -1.14
CA ALA A 366 18.54 -13.31 -0.81
C ALA A 366 19.22 -12.21 -1.59
N PHE A 367 18.42 -11.39 -2.27
CA PHE A 367 18.89 -10.24 -3.05
C PHE A 367 18.25 -8.96 -2.52
N ALA A 368 19.05 -7.92 -2.30
CA ALA A 368 18.53 -6.62 -1.89
C ALA A 368 17.80 -5.91 -3.05
N SER A 369 18.20 -6.18 -4.30
CA SER A 369 17.60 -5.57 -5.49
C SER A 369 16.95 -6.59 -6.43
N LEU A 370 15.86 -6.18 -7.07
CA LEU A 370 15.19 -7.00 -8.09
C LEU A 370 16.08 -7.21 -9.33
N ARG A 371 16.98 -6.27 -9.62
CA ARG A 371 17.93 -6.35 -10.75
C ARG A 371 18.91 -7.51 -10.56
N ASP A 372 19.48 -7.64 -9.35
CA ASP A 372 20.45 -8.69 -9.05
C ASP A 372 19.76 -10.06 -9.04
N ALA A 373 18.56 -10.15 -8.46
CA ALA A 373 17.74 -11.35 -8.54
C ALA A 373 17.41 -11.73 -9.99
N SER A 374 17.07 -10.76 -10.85
CA SER A 374 16.80 -10.99 -12.27
C SER A 374 18.04 -11.52 -13.00
N THR A 375 19.22 -10.95 -12.74
CA THR A 375 20.48 -11.40 -13.34
C THR A 375 20.78 -12.85 -12.97
N HIS A 376 20.62 -13.19 -11.69
CA HIS A 376 20.78 -14.56 -11.21
C HIS A 376 19.77 -15.53 -11.85
N LEU A 377 18.48 -15.20 -11.78
CA LEU A 377 17.41 -16.06 -12.31
C LEU A 377 17.55 -16.29 -13.81
N LYS A 378 17.98 -15.29 -14.58
CA LYS A 378 18.21 -15.43 -16.02
C LYS A 378 19.27 -16.48 -16.36
N ALA A 379 20.29 -16.64 -15.53
CA ALA A 379 21.32 -17.66 -15.70
C ALA A 379 20.94 -19.03 -15.10
N TYR A 380 20.02 -19.02 -14.12
CA TYR A 380 19.67 -20.21 -13.32
C TYR A 380 18.51 -21.02 -13.89
N LEU A 381 17.50 -20.34 -14.44
CA LEU A 381 16.26 -20.96 -14.91
C LEU A 381 16.49 -21.79 -16.17
N LYS A 382 15.73 -22.89 -16.31
CA LYS A 382 15.81 -23.83 -17.42
C LYS A 382 14.41 -24.24 -17.90
N PRO A 383 14.25 -24.64 -19.16
CA PRO A 383 12.99 -25.23 -19.64
C PRO A 383 12.55 -26.40 -18.75
N GLY A 384 11.25 -26.45 -18.44
CA GLY A 384 10.65 -27.42 -17.51
C GLY A 384 10.54 -26.93 -16.05
N ASP A 385 11.11 -25.77 -15.71
CA ASP A 385 10.96 -25.17 -14.39
C ASP A 385 9.55 -24.61 -14.17
N LEU A 386 9.07 -24.71 -12.92
CA LEU A 386 7.89 -24.02 -12.43
C LEU A 386 8.31 -22.96 -11.42
N VAL A 387 8.03 -21.70 -11.71
CA VAL A 387 8.45 -20.54 -10.91
C VAL A 387 7.22 -19.85 -10.31
N LEU A 388 7.11 -19.79 -9.00
CA LEU A 388 6.12 -18.96 -8.31
C LEU A 388 6.73 -17.58 -8.01
N LEU A 389 6.09 -16.53 -8.49
CA LEU A 389 6.41 -15.14 -8.13
C LEU A 389 5.40 -14.65 -7.09
N LYS A 390 5.80 -14.54 -5.83
CA LYS A 390 4.94 -14.12 -4.71
C LYS A 390 5.41 -12.79 -4.14
N GLY A 391 4.63 -11.72 -4.33
CA GLY A 391 5.08 -10.39 -3.92
C GLY A 391 3.98 -9.34 -3.89
N SER A 392 4.39 -8.09 -3.75
CA SER A 392 3.53 -6.92 -3.75
C SER A 392 3.76 -6.08 -5.01
N HIS A 393 2.69 -5.89 -5.79
CA HIS A 393 2.75 -5.09 -7.01
C HIS A 393 3.34 -3.68 -6.78
N LYS A 394 2.93 -3.02 -5.70
CA LYS A 394 3.39 -1.66 -5.36
C LYS A 394 4.82 -1.59 -4.83
N ALA A 395 5.26 -2.61 -4.10
CA ALA A 395 6.57 -2.60 -3.45
C ALA A 395 7.65 -3.25 -4.33
N ASP A 396 7.31 -4.36 -5.00
CA ASP A 396 8.32 -5.21 -5.61
C ASP A 396 8.37 -5.07 -7.13
N HIS A 397 7.22 -4.83 -7.78
CA HIS A 397 7.10 -4.82 -9.25
C HIS A 397 7.72 -6.05 -9.92
N MET A 398 7.39 -7.25 -9.40
CA MET A 398 8.01 -8.52 -9.81
C MET A 398 7.78 -8.88 -11.27
N GLN A 399 6.76 -8.33 -11.93
CA GLN A 399 6.57 -8.49 -13.38
C GLN A 399 7.80 -8.10 -14.19
N ARG A 400 8.68 -7.25 -13.65
CA ARG A 400 9.96 -6.91 -14.30
C ARG A 400 10.90 -8.10 -14.44
N LEU A 401 10.79 -9.14 -13.61
CA LEU A 401 11.55 -10.38 -13.80
C LEU A 401 11.21 -11.03 -15.14
N LEU A 402 9.92 -11.13 -15.48
CA LEU A 402 9.46 -11.67 -16.76
C LEU A 402 9.83 -10.76 -17.92
N ILE A 403 9.60 -9.44 -17.80
CA ILE A 403 9.94 -8.48 -18.86
C ILE A 403 11.44 -8.52 -19.17
N ALA A 404 12.30 -8.69 -18.15
CA ALA A 404 13.74 -8.81 -18.34
C ALA A 404 14.16 -10.10 -19.06
N LEU A 405 13.38 -11.17 -18.98
CA LEU A 405 13.60 -12.40 -19.74
C LEU A 405 13.20 -12.25 -21.21
N THR A 406 12.10 -11.52 -21.46
CA THR A 406 11.48 -11.40 -22.80
C THR A 406 12.01 -10.23 -23.63
N GLY A 407 12.63 -9.22 -23.01
CA GLY A 407 13.01 -7.99 -23.68
C GLY A 407 14.02 -7.11 -22.97
N THR A 408 14.16 -5.89 -23.45
CA THR A 408 15.05 -4.89 -22.86
C THR A 408 14.32 -4.09 -21.79
N LEU A 409 14.66 -4.33 -20.54
CA LEU A 409 14.20 -3.57 -19.38
C LEU A 409 15.30 -2.62 -18.91
N GLN A 410 15.01 -1.32 -18.81
CA GLN A 410 15.94 -0.32 -18.28
C GLN A 410 15.52 0.25 -16.92
N CYS A 411 14.23 0.13 -16.58
CA CYS A 411 13.69 0.62 -15.32
C CYS A 411 13.86 -0.40 -14.18
N TRP A 412 14.84 -0.17 -13.32
CA TRP A 412 15.09 -0.97 -12.09
C TRP A 412 14.83 -0.20 -10.81
N ARG A 413 13.92 0.79 -10.83
CA ARG A 413 13.58 1.59 -9.64
C ARG A 413 12.98 0.70 -8.56
N ALA A 414 13.55 0.74 -7.36
CA ALA A 414 13.09 -0.03 -6.22
C ALA A 414 11.73 0.50 -5.69
N ASP A 415 11.58 1.82 -5.67
CA ASP A 415 10.36 2.49 -5.20
C ASP A 415 9.97 3.59 -6.19
N CYS A 416 9.08 3.26 -7.11
CA CYS A 416 8.61 4.22 -8.11
C CYS A 416 7.27 4.88 -7.74
N GLY A 417 6.62 4.46 -6.64
CA GLY A 417 5.34 4.99 -6.16
C GLY A 417 4.15 4.78 -7.11
N ARG A 418 4.34 4.11 -8.26
CA ARG A 418 3.29 3.87 -9.26
C ARG A 418 2.51 2.60 -8.94
N VAL A 419 1.21 2.62 -9.22
CA VAL A 419 0.29 1.48 -9.10
C VAL A 419 0.04 0.82 -10.46
N GLN A 420 0.49 1.47 -11.54
CA GLN A 420 0.36 0.99 -12.91
C GLN A 420 1.23 -0.25 -13.15
N SER A 421 0.76 -1.19 -13.98
CA SER A 421 1.58 -2.32 -14.44
C SER A 421 2.85 -1.83 -15.14
N CYS A 422 3.99 -2.47 -14.85
CA CYS A 422 5.24 -2.14 -15.53
C CYS A 422 5.18 -2.43 -17.04
N GLU A 423 4.37 -3.39 -17.48
CA GLU A 423 4.20 -3.74 -18.89
C GLU A 423 3.62 -2.58 -19.72
N THR A 424 2.76 -1.77 -19.11
CA THR A 424 2.14 -0.59 -19.74
C THR A 424 2.77 0.74 -19.28
N CYS A 425 3.88 0.67 -18.53
CA CYS A 425 4.51 1.85 -17.97
C CYS A 425 5.42 2.53 -19.00
N GLU A 426 5.17 3.79 -19.26
CA GLU A 426 5.98 4.64 -20.17
C GLU A 426 7.46 4.74 -19.75
N LEU A 427 7.76 4.49 -18.46
CA LEU A 427 9.12 4.52 -17.91
C LEU A 427 9.86 3.18 -18.04
N LEU A 428 9.25 2.15 -18.59
CA LEU A 428 9.84 0.80 -18.68
C LEU A 428 11.22 0.82 -19.35
N HIS A 429 11.36 1.62 -20.40
CA HIS A 429 12.59 1.75 -21.21
C HIS A 429 13.44 2.96 -20.83
N VAL A 430 13.08 3.67 -19.76
CA VAL A 430 13.88 4.80 -19.26
C VAL A 430 14.87 4.26 -18.21
N PRO A 431 16.19 4.47 -18.41
CA PRO A 431 17.20 4.05 -17.45
C PRO A 431 16.83 4.49 -16.03
N SER A 432 17.17 3.65 -15.05
CA SER A 432 16.94 3.97 -13.64
C SER A 432 17.77 5.21 -13.28
N GLY A 433 17.19 6.38 -13.46
CA GLY A 433 17.66 7.61 -12.84
C GLY A 433 17.30 7.62 -11.36
N PRO A 434 17.64 8.69 -10.64
CA PRO A 434 17.18 8.88 -9.26
C PRO A 434 15.67 8.70 -9.15
N ALA A 435 15.18 8.17 -8.03
CA ALA A 435 13.75 7.87 -7.82
C ALA A 435 12.86 9.05 -8.20
N LEU A 436 11.74 8.78 -8.90
CA LEU A 436 10.79 9.82 -9.28
C LEU A 436 10.13 10.43 -8.04
N THR A 437 10.09 11.74 -7.96
CA THR A 437 9.23 12.43 -7.00
C THR A 437 7.76 12.19 -7.34
N LYS A 438 6.84 12.32 -6.37
CA LYS A 438 5.39 12.17 -6.57
C LYS A 438 4.85 13.08 -7.69
N GLU A 439 5.51 14.21 -7.93
CA GLU A 439 5.16 15.18 -8.99
C GLU A 439 5.48 14.68 -10.39
N MET A 440 6.54 13.87 -10.57
CA MET A 440 6.86 13.22 -11.85
C MET A 440 5.98 11.97 -12.12
N ALA A 441 5.20 11.52 -11.16
CA ALA A 441 4.26 10.40 -11.31
C ALA A 441 2.88 10.83 -11.86
N LEU A 442 2.63 12.14 -12.01
CA LEU A 442 1.44 12.67 -12.66
C LEU A 442 1.62 12.70 -14.19
N PRO A 443 0.56 12.48 -14.99
CA PRO A 443 0.66 12.55 -16.44
C PRO A 443 1.10 13.95 -16.86
N LEU A 444 2.11 13.99 -17.74
CA LEU A 444 2.65 15.22 -18.33
C LEU A 444 1.55 16.04 -18.99
N LYS A 445 1.11 17.11 -18.31
CA LYS A 445 0.49 18.25 -18.98
C LYS A 445 1.59 19.22 -19.36
N LEU A 446 1.60 19.60 -20.65
CA LEU A 446 2.54 20.55 -21.23
C LEU A 446 2.80 21.74 -20.30
N HIS A 447 4.04 21.91 -19.87
CA HIS A 447 4.52 23.17 -19.35
C HIS A 447 5.34 23.89 -20.42
N HIS A 448 4.89 25.06 -20.79
CA HIS A 448 5.67 26.01 -21.56
C HIS A 448 6.89 26.44 -20.74
N ALA A 449 8.03 26.42 -21.38
CA ALA A 449 9.30 26.85 -20.82
C ALA A 449 9.24 28.30 -20.35
N VAL A 450 9.61 28.51 -19.10
CA VAL A 450 10.11 29.80 -18.62
C VAL A 450 11.54 29.56 -18.18
N GLU A 451 12.46 30.05 -18.99
CA GLU A 451 13.87 30.15 -18.62
C GLU A 451 14.01 31.08 -17.42
N SER A 452 14.51 30.57 -16.30
CA SER A 452 15.01 31.40 -15.22
C SER A 452 16.47 31.04 -14.96
N GLU A 453 17.31 32.02 -15.09
CA GLU A 453 18.74 31.99 -14.86
C GLU A 453 19.07 31.36 -13.50
N ALA A 454 19.78 30.24 -13.54
CA ALA A 454 20.38 29.62 -12.37
C ALA A 454 21.63 30.42 -11.97
N SER A 455 21.56 31.13 -10.86
CA SER A 455 22.76 31.64 -10.22
C SER A 455 23.53 30.49 -9.60
N GLU A 456 24.72 30.21 -10.13
CA GLU A 456 25.69 29.27 -9.59
C GLU A 456 26.09 29.68 -8.15
N ILE A 457 25.65 28.85 -7.19
CA ILE A 457 26.26 28.87 -5.84
C ILE A 457 27.31 27.77 -5.85
N SER A 458 28.57 28.16 -5.78
CA SER A 458 29.73 27.27 -5.75
C SER A 458 29.62 26.30 -4.56
N VAL A 459 29.60 25.01 -4.88
CA VAL A 459 29.65 23.92 -3.89
C VAL A 459 31.13 23.73 -3.50
N SER A 460 31.54 24.28 -2.36
CA SER A 460 32.78 23.93 -1.69
C SER A 460 32.71 24.30 -0.21
N ASP A 461 31.90 23.53 0.57
CA ASP A 461 32.16 23.38 2.00
C ASP A 461 31.60 22.02 2.42
N ALA A 462 32.47 21.10 2.77
CA ALA A 462 32.11 19.76 3.23
C ALA A 462 31.22 19.87 4.48
N ILE A 463 30.00 19.37 4.40
CA ILE A 463 29.08 19.30 5.53
C ILE A 463 29.70 18.38 6.57
N THR A 464 30.06 18.94 7.75
CA THR A 464 30.68 18.17 8.83
C THR A 464 29.66 17.57 9.79
N HIS A 465 28.49 18.23 9.97
CA HIS A 465 27.46 17.84 10.92
C HIS A 465 26.05 18.04 10.32
N VAL A 466 25.16 17.09 10.55
CA VAL A 466 23.78 17.14 10.08
C VAL A 466 22.83 16.96 11.25
N VAL A 467 21.86 17.86 11.40
CA VAL A 467 20.82 17.76 12.41
C VAL A 467 19.45 17.63 11.75
N ILE A 468 18.76 16.56 12.06
CA ILE A 468 17.49 16.19 11.43
C ILE A 468 16.38 16.27 12.46
N GLY A 469 15.45 17.20 12.29
CA GLY A 469 14.24 17.27 13.12
C GLY A 469 13.12 16.44 12.51
N LEU A 470 12.46 15.63 13.31
CA LEU A 470 11.29 14.87 12.86
C LEU A 470 10.01 15.67 13.13
N GLY A 471 9.07 15.60 12.18
CA GLY A 471 7.80 16.30 12.24
C GLY A 471 6.95 16.03 11.00
N ASN A 472 5.69 16.44 11.06
CA ASN A 472 4.74 16.38 9.96
C ASN A 472 4.65 17.75 9.28
N PRO A 473 4.69 17.81 7.93
CA PRO A 473 4.70 19.08 7.19
C PRO A 473 3.34 19.80 7.17
N ALA A 474 2.26 19.15 7.60
CA ALA A 474 0.93 19.73 7.62
C ALA A 474 0.84 20.89 8.64
N LYS A 475 0.34 22.05 8.22
CA LYS A 475 0.31 23.28 9.03
C LYS A 475 -0.53 23.16 10.30
N ASP A 476 -1.60 22.41 10.26
CA ASP A 476 -2.49 22.10 11.40
C ASP A 476 -1.82 21.22 12.45
N LEU A 477 -0.70 20.57 12.12
CA LEU A 477 0.10 19.75 13.02
C LEU A 477 1.33 20.48 13.60
N ALA A 478 1.55 21.74 13.27
CA ALA A 478 2.72 22.53 13.70
C ALA A 478 2.89 22.60 15.22
N ASN A 479 1.78 22.57 15.98
CA ASN A 479 1.74 22.68 17.43
C ASN A 479 1.50 21.34 18.14
N THR A 480 1.85 20.23 17.53
CA THR A 480 1.62 18.89 18.07
C THR A 480 2.90 18.26 18.64
N PRO A 481 2.80 17.26 19.51
CA PRO A 481 3.93 16.48 20.01
C PRO A 481 4.86 15.95 18.90
N HIS A 482 4.32 15.44 17.79
CA HIS A 482 5.14 14.93 16.67
C HIS A 482 5.96 16.01 15.95
N ASN A 483 5.77 17.30 16.25
CA ASN A 483 6.51 18.41 15.61
C ASN A 483 7.54 19.08 16.53
N VAL A 484 7.79 18.54 17.74
CA VAL A 484 8.80 19.12 18.64
C VAL A 484 10.22 19.08 18.05
N GLY A 485 10.53 18.07 17.20
CA GLY A 485 11.78 18.02 16.47
C GLY A 485 11.96 19.22 15.54
N TYR A 486 10.94 19.65 14.82
CA TYR A 486 10.98 20.85 13.99
C TYR A 486 11.16 22.13 14.82
N ARG A 487 10.53 22.20 16.00
CA ARG A 487 10.67 23.35 16.92
C ARG A 487 12.11 23.51 17.43
N ALA A 488 12.76 22.42 17.82
CA ALA A 488 14.16 22.46 18.23
C ALA A 488 15.08 22.94 17.10
N LEU A 489 14.81 22.54 15.85
CA LEU A 489 15.57 23.02 14.70
C LEU A 489 15.31 24.50 14.39
N GLU A 490 14.12 25.05 14.67
CA GLU A 490 13.90 26.51 14.56
C GLU A 490 14.80 27.27 15.52
N VAL A 491 14.96 26.80 16.76
CA VAL A 491 15.86 27.40 17.74
C VAL A 491 17.31 27.36 17.24
N LEU A 492 17.78 26.21 16.71
CA LEU A 492 19.11 26.08 16.14
C LEU A 492 19.33 27.03 14.95
N ALA A 493 18.37 27.06 14.01
CA ALA A 493 18.44 27.95 12.85
C ALA A 493 18.53 29.43 13.25
N GLN A 494 17.77 29.84 14.28
CA GLN A 494 17.83 31.19 14.83
C GLN A 494 19.20 31.51 15.46
N ARG A 495 19.76 30.60 16.26
CA ARG A 495 21.08 30.76 16.89
C ARG A 495 22.21 30.86 15.87
N MET A 496 22.08 30.15 14.73
CA MET A 496 23.03 30.16 13.61
C MET A 496 22.76 31.29 12.62
N SER A 497 21.70 32.08 12.80
CA SER A 497 21.22 33.06 11.79
C SER A 497 21.01 32.41 10.42
N ALA A 498 20.70 31.10 10.40
CA ALA A 498 20.54 30.30 9.20
C ALA A 498 19.11 30.46 8.64
N ARG A 499 18.99 30.45 7.31
CA ARG A 499 17.70 30.57 6.62
C ARG A 499 17.27 29.24 6.03
N TRP A 500 15.98 28.89 6.21
CA TRP A 500 15.38 27.74 5.59
C TRP A 500 15.19 27.94 4.09
N VAL A 501 15.72 27.01 3.31
CA VAL A 501 15.56 26.98 1.84
C VAL A 501 14.87 25.67 1.49
N ALA A 502 13.91 25.74 0.56
CA ALA A 502 13.32 24.54 -0.03
C ALA A 502 14.36 23.91 -0.97
N ASP A 503 14.62 22.62 -0.78
CA ASP A 503 15.48 21.85 -1.67
C ASP A 503 14.65 21.26 -2.84
N SER A 504 15.36 20.75 -3.84
CA SER A 504 14.79 19.93 -4.92
C SER A 504 14.10 18.64 -4.41
N LEU A 505 14.41 18.24 -3.18
CA LEU A 505 13.77 17.15 -2.45
C LEU A 505 12.71 17.70 -1.49
N PRO A 506 11.75 16.85 -1.03
CA PRO A 506 10.75 17.27 -0.06
C PRO A 506 11.36 17.47 1.34
N ALA A 507 12.21 18.48 1.47
CA ALA A 507 12.86 18.88 2.70
C ALA A 507 13.08 20.40 2.73
N LEU A 508 13.05 20.99 3.93
CA LEU A 508 13.62 22.30 4.18
C LEU A 508 15.03 22.13 4.74
N VAL A 509 15.98 22.84 4.20
CA VAL A 509 17.38 22.79 4.58
C VAL A 509 17.83 24.19 5.03
N ALA A 510 18.56 24.25 6.16
CA ALA A 510 19.22 25.47 6.58
C ALA A 510 20.68 25.17 6.88
N ARG A 511 21.60 25.97 6.35
CA ARG A 511 23.04 25.82 6.55
C ARG A 511 23.58 27.01 7.29
N GLY A 512 24.50 26.76 8.22
CA GLY A 512 25.14 27.82 8.99
C GLY A 512 26.31 27.28 9.78
N GLU A 513 26.98 28.18 10.46
CA GLU A 513 28.09 27.87 11.34
C GLU A 513 27.76 28.27 12.79
N PHE A 514 28.13 27.44 13.73
CA PHE A 514 28.02 27.75 15.15
C PHE A 514 29.29 27.33 15.87
N GLN A 515 30.01 28.29 16.45
CA GLN A 515 31.26 28.08 17.19
C GLN A 515 32.31 27.27 16.40
N GLY A 516 32.47 27.52 15.10
CA GLY A 516 33.41 26.83 14.24
C GLY A 516 32.91 25.47 13.68
N LEU A 517 31.69 25.07 13.97
CA LEU A 517 31.06 23.85 13.44
C LEU A 517 30.16 24.20 12.25
N ALA A 518 30.46 23.64 11.07
CA ALA A 518 29.58 23.75 9.91
C ALA A 518 28.41 22.75 10.05
N ILE A 519 27.20 23.28 10.22
CA ILE A 519 25.97 22.49 10.53
C ILE A 519 24.93 22.65 9.41
N CYS A 520 24.40 21.51 8.97
CA CYS A 520 23.27 21.44 8.07
C CYS A 520 22.04 20.96 8.86
N LEU A 521 20.99 21.78 8.93
CA LEU A 521 19.71 21.46 9.53
C LEU A 521 18.73 20.97 8.46
N ILE A 522 18.04 19.86 8.71
CA ILE A 522 17.11 19.25 7.76
C ILE A 522 15.76 19.00 8.42
N LYS A 523 14.69 19.54 7.83
CA LYS A 523 13.29 19.21 8.12
C LYS A 523 12.71 18.43 6.95
N PRO A 524 12.58 17.10 7.02
CA PRO A 524 11.94 16.33 5.97
C PRO A 524 10.48 16.70 5.82
N LEU A 525 9.99 16.98 4.63
CA LEU A 525 8.61 17.34 4.32
C LEU A 525 7.80 16.11 3.84
N ALA A 526 7.96 14.98 4.49
CA ALA A 526 7.26 13.73 4.21
C ALA A 526 6.42 13.28 5.41
N PRO A 527 5.38 12.45 5.22
CA PRO A 527 4.69 11.77 6.31
C PRO A 527 5.69 11.01 7.20
N MET A 528 5.42 10.96 8.52
CA MET A 528 6.35 10.44 9.51
C MET A 528 6.91 9.05 9.17
N ASN A 529 6.09 8.15 8.62
CA ASN A 529 6.48 6.81 8.20
C ASN A 529 7.26 6.76 6.86
N GLU A 530 7.41 7.87 6.15
CA GLU A 530 8.06 7.99 4.84
C GLU A 530 9.34 8.85 4.88
N ILE A 531 9.74 9.32 6.05
CA ILE A 531 10.91 10.22 6.24
C ILE A 531 12.22 9.53 5.84
N GLY A 532 12.37 8.24 6.12
CA GLY A 532 13.63 7.52 5.91
C GLY A 532 14.13 7.54 4.46
N PRO A 533 13.32 7.18 3.45
CA PRO A 533 13.72 7.28 2.03
C PRO A 533 14.14 8.68 1.59
N VAL A 534 13.45 9.73 2.09
CA VAL A 534 13.80 11.12 1.80
C VAL A 534 15.19 11.46 2.35
N LEU A 535 15.45 11.07 3.60
CA LEU A 535 16.74 11.32 4.24
C LEU A 535 17.87 10.50 3.63
N LEU A 536 17.62 9.26 3.22
CA LEU A 536 18.62 8.43 2.54
C LEU A 536 19.08 9.08 1.23
N ARG A 537 18.18 9.71 0.52
CA ARG A 537 18.50 10.45 -0.69
C ARG A 537 19.28 11.74 -0.40
N LEU A 538 18.85 12.51 0.60
CA LEU A 538 19.61 13.70 1.05
C LEU A 538 21.02 13.32 1.52
N ALA A 539 21.19 12.16 2.16
CA ALA A 539 22.50 11.66 2.56
C ALA A 539 23.41 11.38 1.36
N HIS A 540 22.82 10.86 0.28
CA HIS A 540 23.55 10.67 -0.99
C HIS A 540 23.91 12.02 -1.64
N ASP A 541 22.93 12.93 -1.76
CA ASP A 541 23.09 14.20 -2.48
C ASP A 541 24.03 15.17 -1.74
N PHE A 542 24.02 15.15 -0.41
CA PHE A 542 24.89 15.99 0.45
C PHE A 542 26.12 15.27 0.99
N ALA A 543 26.33 14.01 0.57
CA ALA A 543 27.48 13.18 0.92
C ALA A 543 27.74 13.05 2.45
N PHE A 544 26.67 12.92 3.28
CA PHE A 544 26.81 12.71 4.71
C PHE A 544 26.52 11.26 5.13
N THR A 545 27.09 10.85 6.26
CA THR A 545 26.96 9.53 6.86
C THR A 545 26.11 9.58 8.14
N THR A 546 25.63 8.42 8.60
CA THR A 546 24.84 8.28 9.84
C THR A 546 25.59 8.78 11.08
N SER A 547 26.91 8.63 11.12
CA SER A 547 27.77 9.10 12.22
C SER A 547 27.85 10.62 12.35
N GLN A 548 27.58 11.36 11.25
CA GLN A 548 27.52 12.82 11.25
C GLN A 548 26.16 13.36 11.67
N CYS A 549 25.14 12.47 11.82
CA CYS A 549 23.76 12.85 12.05
C CYS A 549 23.37 12.88 13.52
N VAL A 550 22.52 13.86 13.87
CA VAL A 550 21.75 13.89 15.12
C VAL A 550 20.26 13.98 14.77
N LEU A 551 19.45 13.01 15.23
CA LEU A 551 18.01 13.04 15.09
C LEU A 551 17.37 13.71 16.31
N VAL A 552 16.44 14.63 16.10
CA VAL A 552 15.63 15.27 17.14
C VAL A 552 14.17 14.86 16.95
N HIS A 553 13.58 14.22 17.97
CA HIS A 553 12.22 13.69 17.87
C HIS A 553 11.49 13.62 19.20
N ASP A 554 10.18 13.47 19.20
CA ASP A 554 9.34 13.24 20.37
C ASP A 554 9.55 11.84 20.98
N ASP A 555 9.31 11.72 22.28
CA ASP A 555 9.37 10.47 23.01
C ASP A 555 8.20 10.41 24.03
N LEU A 556 7.33 9.41 23.86
CA LEU A 556 6.17 9.19 24.74
C LEU A 556 6.52 8.54 26.09
N ASP A 557 7.71 7.96 26.20
CA ASP A 557 8.19 7.37 27.46
C ASP A 557 8.83 8.41 28.40
N LEU A 558 8.98 9.67 27.91
CA LEU A 558 9.55 10.77 28.69
C LEU A 558 8.46 11.80 29.04
N PRO A 559 8.41 12.26 30.31
CA PRO A 559 7.51 13.34 30.70
C PRO A 559 7.70 14.60 29.87
N LEU A 560 6.63 15.37 29.65
CA LEU A 560 6.65 16.63 28.91
C LEU A 560 7.73 17.58 29.47
N GLY A 561 8.57 18.09 28.59
CA GLY A 561 9.67 19.01 28.96
C GLY A 561 11.01 18.33 29.27
N VAL A 562 11.03 17.01 29.47
CA VAL A 562 12.28 16.26 29.70
C VAL A 562 13.02 16.02 28.39
N VAL A 563 14.31 16.35 28.32
CA VAL A 563 15.15 16.14 27.15
C VAL A 563 16.28 15.17 27.47
N ARG A 564 16.50 14.16 26.63
CA ARG A 564 17.57 13.16 26.78
C ARG A 564 18.36 12.96 25.50
N ALA A 565 19.69 12.94 25.61
CA ALA A 565 20.59 12.56 24.52
C ALA A 565 20.91 11.06 24.57
N ARG A 566 21.09 10.44 23.40
CA ARG A 566 21.52 9.05 23.20
C ARG A 566 22.46 8.95 22.00
N LEU A 567 23.50 8.14 22.11
CA LEU A 567 24.46 7.93 21.02
C LEU A 567 23.97 6.92 19.97
N ARG A 568 23.02 6.04 20.33
CA ARG A 568 22.42 5.03 19.46
C ARG A 568 21.12 4.48 20.10
N GLY A 569 20.35 3.67 19.38
CA GLY A 569 19.22 2.93 19.95
C GLY A 569 18.15 2.52 18.94
N GLY A 570 17.19 1.71 19.34
CA GLY A 570 16.01 1.29 18.57
C GLY A 570 14.98 2.41 18.36
N ASP A 571 13.89 2.14 17.66
CA ASP A 571 12.90 3.15 17.29
C ASP A 571 12.00 3.62 18.47
N GLY A 572 11.94 2.84 19.57
CA GLY A 572 11.08 3.17 20.71
C GLY A 572 9.60 3.32 20.34
N GLY A 573 9.14 2.69 19.27
CA GLY A 573 7.77 2.83 18.76
C GLY A 573 7.55 4.04 17.85
N HIS A 574 8.53 4.95 17.70
CA HIS A 574 8.41 6.17 16.91
C HIS A 574 8.52 5.87 15.41
N LEU A 575 7.45 6.10 14.63
CA LEU A 575 7.35 5.72 13.22
C LEU A 575 8.41 6.38 12.34
N GLY A 576 8.75 7.65 12.58
CA GLY A 576 9.77 8.38 11.82
C GLY A 576 11.17 7.82 12.06
N VAL A 577 11.52 7.53 13.33
CA VAL A 577 12.80 6.87 13.67
C VAL A 577 12.85 5.49 13.04
N ARG A 578 11.77 4.72 13.09
CA ARG A 578 11.67 3.41 12.45
C ARG A 578 11.93 3.49 10.95
N SER A 579 11.30 4.45 10.26
CA SER A 579 11.49 4.69 8.82
C SER A 579 12.96 4.98 8.49
N ILE A 580 13.63 5.80 9.30
CA ILE A 580 15.05 6.14 9.12
C ILE A 580 15.95 4.92 9.32
N LEU A 581 15.79 4.20 10.44
CA LEU A 581 16.59 3.01 10.73
C LEU A 581 16.43 1.92 9.67
N GLN A 582 15.21 1.77 9.13
CA GLN A 582 14.94 0.82 8.04
C GLN A 582 15.58 1.24 6.72
N SER A 583 15.63 2.54 6.42
CA SER A 583 16.21 3.04 5.17
C SER A 583 17.74 3.00 5.18
N PHE A 584 18.35 3.38 6.28
CA PHE A 584 19.82 3.40 6.39
C PHE A 584 20.41 2.05 6.82
N GLN A 585 19.61 1.14 7.37
CA GLN A 585 20.05 -0.15 7.94
C GLN A 585 21.19 0.00 8.96
N ASP A 586 21.20 1.13 9.66
CA ASP A 586 22.22 1.52 10.64
C ASP A 586 21.54 2.16 11.86
N ASP A 587 21.99 1.84 13.07
CA ASP A 587 21.46 2.35 14.34
C ASP A 587 22.37 3.44 14.98
N LYS A 588 23.45 3.82 14.31
CA LYS A 588 24.47 4.74 14.81
C LYS A 588 24.06 6.22 14.83
N PHE A 589 22.80 6.51 14.56
CA PHE A 589 22.29 7.87 14.71
C PHE A 589 22.32 8.31 16.16
N ARG A 590 23.02 9.41 16.44
CA ARG A 590 22.89 10.14 17.70
C ARG A 590 21.49 10.75 17.78
N ARG A 591 20.92 10.85 18.98
CA ARG A 591 19.53 11.28 19.15
C ARG A 591 19.37 12.23 20.30
N VAL A 592 18.51 13.23 20.10
CA VAL A 592 17.94 14.06 21.15
C VAL A 592 16.45 13.76 21.20
N LYS A 593 16.02 13.15 22.30
CA LYS A 593 14.65 12.75 22.59
C LYS A 593 13.98 13.83 23.43
N MET A 594 12.85 14.33 22.96
CA MET A 594 12.04 15.35 23.66
C MET A 594 10.80 14.69 24.23
N GLY A 595 10.68 14.68 25.56
CA GLY A 595 9.55 14.12 26.26
C GLY A 595 8.27 14.89 25.98
N VAL A 596 7.19 14.13 25.67
CA VAL A 596 5.87 14.68 25.37
C VAL A 596 4.75 13.98 26.17
N ALA A 597 5.07 13.01 27.03
CA ALA A 597 4.06 12.35 27.86
C ALA A 597 3.38 13.34 28.82
N PRO A 598 2.03 13.35 28.91
CA PRO A 598 1.29 14.22 29.80
C PRO A 598 1.50 13.80 31.28
N ALA A 599 1.35 14.75 32.20
CA ALA A 599 1.48 14.50 33.65
C ALA A 599 0.39 13.58 34.23
N GLN A 600 -0.77 13.51 33.60
CA GLN A 600 -1.89 12.63 33.97
C GLN A 600 -1.92 11.40 33.05
N SER A 601 -2.37 10.26 33.55
CA SER A 601 -2.51 9.02 32.79
C SER A 601 -3.61 9.15 31.73
N VAL A 602 -3.22 9.62 30.57
CA VAL A 602 -4.04 9.60 29.35
C VAL A 602 -3.59 8.41 28.52
N GLU A 603 -4.51 7.72 27.88
CA GLU A 603 -4.17 6.65 26.93
C GLU A 603 -3.31 7.24 25.81
N LEU A 604 -2.02 6.88 25.78
CA LEU A 604 -1.02 7.38 24.82
C LEU A 604 -1.28 6.74 23.44
N THR A 605 -2.25 7.27 22.73
CA THR A 605 -2.66 6.81 21.40
C THR A 605 -1.95 7.60 20.29
N ALA A 606 -1.96 7.07 19.06
CA ALA A 606 -1.48 7.78 17.90
C ALA A 606 -2.20 9.13 17.68
N SER A 607 -3.42 9.31 18.22
CA SER A 607 -4.15 10.57 18.18
C SER A 607 -3.56 11.62 19.11
N TYR A 608 -2.95 11.23 20.22
CA TYR A 608 -2.34 12.17 21.18
C TYR A 608 -1.19 12.96 20.53
N VAL A 609 -0.27 12.28 19.83
CA VAL A 609 0.89 12.94 19.22
C VAL A 609 0.52 13.85 18.03
N LEU A 610 -0.70 13.74 17.54
CA LEU A 610 -1.26 14.57 16.46
C LEU A 610 -2.23 15.65 16.99
N SER A 611 -2.50 15.69 18.30
CA SER A 611 -3.35 16.71 18.94
C SER A 611 -2.51 17.92 19.33
N PRO A 612 -3.00 19.16 19.18
CA PRO A 612 -2.26 20.35 19.57
C PRO A 612 -2.00 20.40 21.08
N PHE A 613 -0.83 20.89 21.46
CA PHE A 613 -0.53 21.22 22.86
C PHE A 613 -1.49 22.28 23.41
N GLY A 614 -1.93 22.11 24.64
CA GLY A 614 -2.68 23.13 25.39
C GLY A 614 -1.85 24.40 25.65
N ALA A 615 -2.52 25.51 25.94
CA ALA A 615 -1.86 26.80 26.20
C ALA A 615 -0.79 26.73 27.31
N GLU A 616 -1.05 26.01 28.39
CA GLU A 616 -0.14 25.82 29.52
C GLU A 616 1.12 25.00 29.15
N GLN A 617 1.00 24.11 28.17
CA GLN A 617 2.11 23.26 27.72
C GLN A 617 3.07 23.98 26.76
N GLN A 618 2.62 25.05 26.09
CA GLN A 618 3.41 25.79 25.09
C GLN A 618 4.73 26.35 25.68
N GLY A 619 4.66 26.91 26.88
CA GLY A 619 5.86 27.43 27.58
C GLY A 619 6.87 26.32 27.91
N VAL A 620 6.38 25.16 28.35
CA VAL A 620 7.24 24.00 28.66
C VAL A 620 7.91 23.47 27.39
N VAL A 621 7.17 23.38 26.29
CA VAL A 621 7.70 22.94 24.99
C VAL A 621 8.72 23.92 24.42
N ALA A 622 8.50 25.23 24.59
CA ALA A 622 9.45 26.25 24.16
C ALA A 622 10.78 26.10 24.93
N SER A 623 10.72 25.98 26.26
CA SER A 623 11.92 25.76 27.10
C SER A 623 12.62 24.44 26.78
N ALA A 624 11.86 23.36 26.53
CA ALA A 624 12.41 22.08 26.13
C ALA A 624 13.11 22.14 24.76
N SER A 625 12.61 22.98 23.84
CA SER A 625 13.25 23.18 22.52
C SER A 625 14.61 23.87 22.63
N GLU A 626 14.76 24.84 23.56
CA GLU A 626 16.05 25.46 23.87
C GLU A 626 17.04 24.43 24.46
N VAL A 627 16.59 23.63 25.42
CA VAL A 627 17.42 22.55 26.01
C VAL A 627 17.79 21.51 24.95
N ALA A 628 16.87 21.18 24.04
CA ALA A 628 17.16 20.23 22.95
C ALA A 628 18.23 20.78 21.99
N ALA A 629 18.19 22.06 21.67
CA ALA A 629 19.21 22.72 20.88
C ALA A 629 20.58 22.65 21.56
N ASP A 630 20.66 22.91 22.88
CA ASP A 630 21.91 22.76 23.65
C ASP A 630 22.44 21.33 23.62
N ARG A 631 21.56 20.31 23.80
CA ARG A 631 21.94 18.90 23.74
C ARG A 631 22.42 18.47 22.35
N VAL A 632 21.85 19.04 21.29
CA VAL A 632 22.35 18.82 19.92
C VAL A 632 23.79 19.36 19.81
N LEU A 633 24.02 20.60 20.21
CA LEU A 633 25.32 21.22 20.14
C LEU A 633 26.39 20.48 20.98
N GLU A 634 26.02 19.95 22.15
CA GLU A 634 26.88 19.08 22.95
C GLU A 634 27.26 17.78 22.25
N LEU A 635 26.32 17.17 21.50
CA LEU A 635 26.57 15.94 20.74
C LEU A 635 27.42 16.18 19.49
N LEU A 636 27.49 17.39 18.97
CA LEU A 636 28.29 17.73 17.79
C LEU A 636 29.75 18.01 18.11
N ARG A 637 30.07 18.33 19.34
CA ARG A 637 31.44 18.48 19.87
C ARG A 637 32.05 17.12 20.18
#